data_bf8d9f1dc400e2a886f2eb57a42a11d4
#
_entry.id   bf8d9f1dc400e2a886f2eb57a42a11d4
#
_cell.length_a   1.000
_cell.length_b   1.000
_cell.length_c   1.000
_cell.angle_alpha   90.00
_cell.angle_beta   90.00
_cell.angle_gamma   90.00
#
_symmetry.space_group_name_H-M   'P 1'
#
loop_
_entity.id
_entity.type
_entity.pdbx_description
1 polymer ?
#
loop_
_entity_poly.entity_id
_entity_poly.type
_entity_poly.pdbx_seq_one_letter_code
_entity_poly.pdbx_strand_id
1 'polypeptide(L)'
;MLGAIIGDIVGSRFEWNNNRSKKFDFLTHSCFATDDSVMSLAIAKAIMSCDEDYGNLGEMAIKYMQKVGRPYPNCGFGGMFYNWMYSDNPKPYGSYGNGAAMRVSACGFAARSLEEAITLSKAVTEVTHNHPEGIKGAEATTVAIYMARTGSNLLEIQDYINKHYYKIDFKLDDIRASYEFNETCQETVPQALEAFFESTSFEDAIRNAISIGGDSDTLAAITGGIAEAYYGIPTSIRNHALSFLDESLLQILIDFENKYPSKIEISTQQASYSIENSAAKKATGTTRSELLTAAFDQGEEAEKSVQKESAETTPQLLFRKLYAAACVLHGHVEKAAFRTYLIPLLFFKRISDVYDEETAEAIAQYGVEGAKFMGDSAHTFIIPEGYHWSDLRNTTENVGKAIADTLAKIEQSNPKTLGGVFSSFDGASWANKVILSDELLKNLVEKMSEINVGNKTYSADVMGDAYEYLLKQFAEDAKKNGGQFYTPRSVVKLLVKILDPKAGETVYDPTCGTGGMLIESIRHMHNQKLAYGKIFGQEINMTTSAIARMNLYLHGAHDFVIEQGDTLRTPKFFKGGQIRTFDNVIANPPFGLSGWGADAFETDQYGRNFWGCPSDSNADFAWIQHMVASMDPIHGKCVVIMPQGVLFHGGKEGEIRKKLIQSDKVEAVITFVGGLFFGAGVSACVLCLNNDKPADHRGKVLLIDGSTIYTAKRAQNIMSDEDVEQAFKLYQDYTDVIGYSKVVTLEDLEKHGYTLAVNTYIEKPPAPPIDPAKVRKEYFEALDNVRECEERLYNLLKEGGYLE
;
A
#
# COMPACT_ATOMS: atom_id res chain seq x y z
N MET A 1 4.82 20.64 -22.63
CA MET A 1 5.07 20.31 -21.21
C MET A 1 3.97 19.41 -20.64
N LEU A 2 2.71 19.61 -20.99
CA LEU A 2 1.60 18.77 -20.52
C LEU A 2 1.78 17.28 -20.89
N GLY A 3 2.41 16.97 -22.04
CA GLY A 3 2.68 15.60 -22.45
C GLY A 3 3.58 14.82 -21.49
N ALA A 4 4.54 15.48 -20.85
CA ALA A 4 5.34 14.88 -19.77
C ALA A 4 4.46 14.55 -18.55
N ILE A 5 3.59 15.47 -18.16
CA ILE A 5 2.63 15.29 -17.07
C ILE A 5 1.64 14.15 -17.38
N ILE A 6 1.17 14.05 -18.64
CA ILE A 6 0.29 12.95 -19.05
C ILE A 6 1.03 11.61 -19.00
N GLY A 7 2.29 11.57 -19.44
CA GLY A 7 3.14 10.38 -19.36
C GLY A 7 3.29 9.89 -17.94
N ASP A 8 3.67 10.77 -17.02
CA ASP A 8 3.74 10.53 -15.60
C ASP A 8 2.41 9.96 -15.04
N ILE A 9 1.31 10.69 -15.24
CA ILE A 9 -0.01 10.28 -14.75
C ILE A 9 -0.41 8.88 -15.26
N VAL A 10 -0.22 8.59 -16.54
CA VAL A 10 -0.55 7.28 -17.11
C VAL A 10 0.40 6.19 -16.61
N GLY A 11 1.68 6.51 -16.46
CA GLY A 11 2.74 5.60 -16.00
C GLY A 11 2.68 5.28 -14.51
N SER A 12 2.20 6.21 -13.67
CA SER A 12 2.23 6.14 -12.21
C SER A 12 1.70 4.84 -11.60
N ARG A 13 0.69 4.23 -12.20
CA ARG A 13 0.10 2.97 -11.75
C ARG A 13 0.91 1.74 -12.17
N PHE A 14 1.87 1.89 -13.07
CA PHE A 14 2.69 0.81 -13.63
C PHE A 14 4.12 0.82 -13.09
N GLU A 15 4.55 1.87 -12.41
CA GLU A 15 5.87 1.98 -11.81
C GLU A 15 6.22 0.76 -10.95
N TRP A 16 5.30 0.35 -10.07
CA TRP A 16 5.46 -0.80 -9.18
C TRP A 16 4.67 -2.05 -9.63
N ASN A 17 3.91 -1.93 -10.70
CA ASN A 17 3.13 -3.01 -11.29
C ASN A 17 3.38 -3.05 -12.80
N ASN A 18 4.58 -3.47 -13.18
CA ASN A 18 5.08 -3.42 -14.54
C ASN A 18 4.12 -4.04 -15.56
N ASN A 19 3.84 -3.29 -16.61
CA ASN A 19 3.04 -3.74 -17.74
C ASN A 19 3.96 -4.04 -18.94
N ARG A 20 3.84 -5.25 -19.51
CA ARG A 20 4.62 -5.69 -20.68
C ARG A 20 3.78 -5.69 -21.96
N SER A 21 2.70 -4.92 -22.01
CA SER A 21 1.76 -4.85 -23.14
C SER A 21 1.35 -3.40 -23.43
N LYS A 22 1.16 -3.09 -24.70
CA LYS A 22 0.56 -1.82 -25.16
C LYS A 22 -0.96 -1.77 -24.92
N LYS A 23 -1.61 -2.90 -24.55
CA LYS A 23 -3.05 -3.01 -24.33
C LYS A 23 -3.39 -2.78 -22.86
N PHE A 24 -3.77 -1.57 -22.54
CA PHE A 24 -4.27 -1.17 -21.21
C PHE A 24 -5.17 0.07 -21.36
N ASP A 25 -6.01 0.32 -20.37
CA ASP A 25 -6.80 1.55 -20.31
C ASP A 25 -5.90 2.74 -20.07
N PHE A 26 -5.96 3.77 -20.93
CA PHE A 26 -4.96 4.83 -20.96
C PHE A 26 -4.98 5.71 -19.70
N LEU A 27 -6.09 6.36 -19.41
CA LEU A 27 -6.31 7.13 -18.19
C LEU A 27 -7.43 6.48 -17.38
N THR A 28 -7.14 6.15 -16.15
CA THR A 28 -8.08 5.51 -15.22
C THR A 28 -8.03 6.22 -13.87
N HIS A 29 -9.01 5.99 -13.03
CA HIS A 29 -9.04 6.55 -11.66
C HIS A 29 -7.86 6.14 -10.77
N SER A 30 -7.09 5.13 -11.15
CA SER A 30 -5.87 4.72 -10.44
C SER A 30 -4.62 5.48 -10.87
N CYS A 31 -4.71 6.34 -11.88
CA CYS A 31 -3.62 7.22 -12.30
C CYS A 31 -3.53 8.44 -11.36
N PHE A 32 -2.33 8.95 -11.14
CA PHE A 32 -2.08 10.14 -10.31
C PHE A 32 -0.79 10.83 -10.75
N ALA A 33 -0.65 12.12 -10.43
CA ALA A 33 0.57 12.86 -10.69
C ALA A 33 1.63 12.53 -9.62
N THR A 34 2.86 12.23 -10.05
CA THR A 34 4.01 11.93 -9.17
C THR A 34 4.96 13.13 -9.06
N ASP A 35 6.16 12.90 -8.55
CA ASP A 35 7.21 13.92 -8.48
C ASP A 35 7.69 14.36 -9.88
N ASP A 36 7.53 13.54 -10.91
CA ASP A 36 7.76 13.91 -12.31
C ASP A 36 6.93 15.13 -12.71
N SER A 37 5.62 15.11 -12.47
CA SER A 37 4.72 16.24 -12.74
C SER A 37 5.02 17.43 -11.84
N VAL A 38 5.20 17.20 -10.55
CA VAL A 38 5.43 18.28 -9.57
C VAL A 38 6.74 19.01 -9.87
N MET A 39 7.81 18.28 -10.21
CA MET A 39 9.11 18.89 -10.51
C MET A 39 9.15 19.53 -11.90
N SER A 40 8.47 18.95 -12.90
CA SER A 40 8.28 19.60 -14.21
C SER A 40 7.60 20.97 -14.09
N LEU A 41 6.56 21.05 -13.27
CA LEU A 41 5.86 22.31 -12.98
C LEU A 41 6.70 23.29 -12.15
N ALA A 42 7.51 22.78 -11.21
CA ALA A 42 8.46 23.62 -10.47
C ALA A 42 9.49 24.27 -11.39
N ILE A 43 10.05 23.53 -12.35
CA ILE A 43 10.98 24.08 -13.34
C ILE A 43 10.26 25.07 -14.28
N ALA A 44 9.04 24.77 -14.72
CA ALA A 44 8.22 25.71 -15.50
C ALA A 44 8.05 27.05 -14.76
N LYS A 45 7.75 27.00 -13.45
CA LYS A 45 7.61 28.21 -12.62
C LYS A 45 8.91 28.97 -12.47
N ALA A 46 10.04 28.25 -12.34
CA ALA A 46 11.38 28.85 -12.31
C ALA A 46 11.68 29.62 -13.60
N ILE A 47 11.48 28.99 -14.77
CA ILE A 47 11.67 29.59 -16.08
C ILE A 47 10.81 30.86 -16.26
N MET A 48 9.51 30.76 -15.93
CA MET A 48 8.61 31.92 -16.04
C MET A 48 9.03 33.12 -15.15
N SER A 49 9.70 32.83 -14.04
CA SER A 49 10.10 33.84 -13.07
C SER A 49 11.42 34.56 -13.43
N CYS A 50 12.10 34.13 -14.48
CA CYS A 50 13.35 34.75 -14.95
C CYS A 50 13.12 35.88 -15.97
N ASP A 51 11.85 36.13 -16.40
CA ASP A 51 11.48 37.17 -17.36
C ASP A 51 12.42 37.25 -18.60
N GLU A 52 12.81 36.08 -19.13
CA GLU A 52 13.72 35.85 -20.27
C GLU A 52 15.21 36.18 -20.02
N ASP A 53 15.58 36.59 -18.82
CA ASP A 53 16.98 36.65 -18.37
C ASP A 53 17.32 35.43 -17.50
N TYR A 54 17.86 34.40 -18.09
CA TYR A 54 18.12 33.11 -17.47
C TYR A 54 19.43 33.05 -16.66
N GLY A 55 20.11 34.16 -16.44
CA GLY A 55 21.37 34.20 -15.70
C GLY A 55 21.29 33.67 -14.25
N ASN A 56 20.10 33.74 -13.66
CA ASN A 56 19.82 33.25 -12.29
C ASN A 56 18.93 32.00 -12.26
N LEU A 57 18.74 31.33 -13.39
CA LEU A 57 17.78 30.22 -13.50
C LEU A 57 18.09 29.08 -12.51
N GLY A 58 19.37 28.78 -12.24
CA GLY A 58 19.73 27.76 -11.26
C GLY A 58 19.20 28.08 -9.84
N GLU A 59 19.32 29.35 -9.41
CA GLU A 59 18.79 29.79 -8.12
C GLU A 59 17.26 29.73 -8.10
N MET A 60 16.61 30.14 -9.20
CA MET A 60 15.16 30.04 -9.33
C MET A 60 14.69 28.57 -9.36
N ALA A 61 15.42 27.66 -9.99
CA ALA A 61 15.14 26.24 -9.95
C ALA A 61 15.18 25.68 -8.53
N ILE A 62 16.22 25.98 -7.75
CA ILE A 62 16.29 25.60 -6.32
C ILE A 62 15.07 26.12 -5.57
N LYS A 63 14.79 27.43 -5.68
CA LYS A 63 13.69 28.09 -4.99
C LYS A 63 12.34 27.46 -5.30
N TYR A 64 12.06 27.20 -6.58
CA TYR A 64 10.75 26.72 -6.97
C TYR A 64 10.60 25.20 -6.83
N MET A 65 11.65 24.41 -6.98
CA MET A 65 11.61 22.98 -6.61
C MET A 65 11.28 22.81 -5.13
N GLN A 66 11.90 23.60 -4.26
CA GLN A 66 11.57 23.60 -2.82
C GLN A 66 10.15 24.13 -2.57
N LYS A 67 9.76 25.26 -3.19
CA LYS A 67 8.46 25.90 -2.94
C LYS A 67 7.28 25.08 -3.45
N VAL A 68 7.40 24.50 -4.66
CA VAL A 68 6.35 23.70 -5.29
C VAL A 68 6.37 22.27 -4.79
N GLY A 69 7.55 21.69 -4.52
CA GLY A 69 7.68 20.29 -4.10
C GLY A 69 7.34 20.05 -2.63
N ARG A 70 7.68 20.97 -1.72
CA ARG A 70 7.43 20.78 -0.28
C ARG A 70 5.97 20.50 0.09
N PRO A 71 4.95 21.06 -0.58
CA PRO A 71 3.55 20.67 -0.36
C PRO A 71 3.20 19.24 -0.77
N TYR A 72 4.05 18.55 -1.55
CA TYR A 72 3.83 17.20 -2.07
C TYR A 72 4.88 16.20 -1.59
N PRO A 73 5.12 16.05 -0.28
CA PRO A 73 6.26 15.29 0.26
C PRO A 73 6.22 13.79 -0.07
N ASN A 74 5.09 13.29 -0.56
CA ASN A 74 4.83 11.86 -0.78
C ASN A 74 4.51 11.53 -2.25
N CYS A 75 4.87 12.40 -3.16
CA CYS A 75 4.58 12.16 -4.58
C CYS A 75 5.62 11.26 -5.28
N GLY A 76 6.63 10.73 -4.58
CA GLY A 76 7.61 9.80 -5.15
C GLY A 76 9.08 10.21 -5.01
N PHE A 77 9.40 11.36 -4.41
CA PHE A 77 10.77 11.87 -4.33
C PHE A 77 11.78 10.84 -3.82
N GLY A 78 12.86 10.63 -4.58
CA GLY A 78 14.00 9.84 -4.14
C GLY A 78 14.66 10.43 -2.87
N GLY A 79 15.17 9.56 -1.98
CA GLY A 79 15.63 9.94 -0.65
C GLY A 79 16.69 11.04 -0.61
N MET A 80 17.65 11.07 -1.57
CA MET A 80 18.65 12.15 -1.63
C MET A 80 18.02 13.48 -2.05
N PHE A 81 17.09 13.45 -3.01
CA PHE A 81 16.39 14.65 -3.46
C PHE A 81 15.45 15.17 -2.38
N TYR A 82 14.78 14.30 -1.64
CA TYR A 82 13.96 14.68 -0.51
C TYR A 82 14.77 15.46 0.55
N ASN A 83 15.93 14.94 0.95
CA ASN A 83 16.80 15.63 1.90
C ASN A 83 17.30 16.97 1.35
N TRP A 84 17.62 17.04 0.06
CA TRP A 84 18.02 18.27 -0.62
C TRP A 84 16.89 19.31 -0.62
N MET A 85 15.67 18.89 -0.87
CA MET A 85 14.49 19.76 -0.95
C MET A 85 14.15 20.43 0.38
N TYR A 86 14.43 19.75 1.50
CA TYR A 86 14.20 20.31 2.85
C TYR A 86 15.43 20.98 3.47
N SER A 87 16.56 20.99 2.78
CA SER A 87 17.78 21.67 3.25
C SER A 87 17.64 23.19 3.15
N ASP A 88 18.16 23.92 4.17
CA ASP A 88 18.29 25.38 4.15
C ASP A 88 19.44 25.86 3.26
N ASN A 89 20.40 24.98 2.96
CA ASN A 89 21.52 25.24 2.06
C ASN A 89 21.71 24.07 1.09
N PRO A 90 20.78 23.91 0.13
CA PRO A 90 20.80 22.79 -0.80
C PRO A 90 22.01 22.88 -1.74
N LYS A 91 22.76 21.80 -1.84
CA LYS A 91 23.93 21.69 -2.72
C LYS A 91 23.78 20.50 -3.66
N PRO A 92 24.35 20.56 -4.85
CA PRO A 92 24.41 19.41 -5.74
C PRO A 92 25.06 18.21 -5.04
N TYR A 93 24.58 17.01 -5.34
CA TYR A 93 25.04 15.79 -4.66
C TYR A 93 25.50 14.68 -5.63
N GLY A 94 25.88 15.07 -6.87
CA GLY A 94 26.49 14.17 -7.83
C GLY A 94 25.57 13.09 -8.37
N SER A 95 24.24 13.28 -8.34
CA SER A 95 23.30 12.33 -8.88
C SER A 95 23.40 12.20 -10.39
N TYR A 96 23.19 10.98 -10.88
CA TYR A 96 22.98 10.62 -12.28
C TYR A 96 21.64 9.94 -12.51
N GLY A 97 20.73 10.07 -11.54
CA GLY A 97 19.37 9.56 -11.59
C GLY A 97 18.54 10.21 -12.69
N ASN A 98 17.54 9.46 -13.18
CA ASN A 98 16.62 9.90 -14.22
C ASN A 98 15.72 11.09 -13.82
N GLY A 99 15.65 11.39 -12.51
CA GLY A 99 15.09 12.63 -11.97
C GLY A 99 15.68 13.91 -12.57
N ALA A 100 16.85 13.82 -13.24
CA ALA A 100 17.41 14.88 -14.08
C ALA A 100 16.57 15.11 -15.33
N ALA A 101 16.22 14.04 -16.04
CA ALA A 101 15.60 14.08 -17.37
C ALA A 101 14.08 14.24 -17.33
N MET A 102 13.40 13.72 -16.31
CA MET A 102 11.94 13.75 -16.18
C MET A 102 11.38 15.18 -16.12
N ARG A 103 12.10 16.11 -15.51
CA ARG A 103 11.60 17.45 -15.15
C ARG A 103 11.99 18.57 -16.10
N VAL A 104 12.78 18.30 -17.15
CA VAL A 104 13.34 19.34 -18.04
C VAL A 104 12.47 19.68 -19.26
N SER A 105 11.29 19.08 -19.36
CA SER A 105 10.41 19.32 -20.51
C SER A 105 10.12 20.81 -20.73
N ALA A 106 9.91 21.59 -19.68
CA ALA A 106 9.71 23.03 -19.75
C ALA A 106 10.88 23.78 -20.44
N CYS A 107 12.13 23.32 -20.29
CA CYS A 107 13.29 23.93 -20.94
C CYS A 107 13.20 23.83 -22.48
N GLY A 108 12.80 22.65 -23.00
CA GLY A 108 12.63 22.45 -24.44
C GLY A 108 11.50 23.27 -25.05
N PHE A 109 10.43 23.54 -24.30
CA PHE A 109 9.34 24.41 -24.75
C PHE A 109 9.65 25.92 -24.65
N ALA A 110 10.46 26.34 -23.70
CA ALA A 110 10.78 27.76 -23.50
C ALA A 110 11.94 28.24 -24.38
N ALA A 111 12.85 27.37 -24.78
CA ALA A 111 14.08 27.75 -25.50
C ALA A 111 13.81 28.34 -26.88
N ARG A 112 14.56 29.37 -27.23
CA ARG A 112 14.50 30.09 -28.54
C ARG A 112 15.53 29.54 -29.54
N SER A 113 16.57 28.85 -29.02
CA SER A 113 17.60 28.21 -29.85
C SER A 113 18.03 26.88 -29.22
N LEU A 114 18.69 26.02 -30.00
CA LEU A 114 19.23 24.75 -29.49
C LEU A 114 20.29 24.97 -28.40
N GLU A 115 21.12 25.98 -28.55
CA GLU A 115 22.13 26.34 -27.56
C GLU A 115 21.48 26.81 -26.24
N GLU A 116 20.41 27.60 -26.35
CA GLU A 116 19.64 28.01 -25.18
C GLU A 116 18.95 26.81 -24.51
N ALA A 117 18.40 25.86 -25.28
CA ALA A 117 17.81 24.65 -24.76
C ALA A 117 18.81 23.85 -23.88
N ILE A 118 20.03 23.66 -24.36
CA ILE A 118 21.13 23.02 -23.64
C ILE A 118 21.48 23.82 -22.38
N THR A 119 21.57 25.14 -22.49
CA THR A 119 21.92 26.02 -21.37
C THR A 119 20.86 25.99 -20.25
N LEU A 120 19.58 26.08 -20.61
CA LEU A 120 18.45 26.01 -19.68
C LEU A 120 18.41 24.65 -18.97
N SER A 121 18.54 23.57 -19.75
CA SER A 121 18.57 22.21 -19.22
C SER A 121 19.68 22.01 -18.18
N LYS A 122 20.90 22.44 -18.51
CA LYS A 122 22.03 22.34 -17.62
C LYS A 122 21.80 23.13 -16.32
N ALA A 123 21.37 24.39 -16.43
CA ALA A 123 21.15 25.28 -15.29
C ALA A 123 20.17 24.71 -14.26
N VAL A 124 19.06 24.08 -14.70
CA VAL A 124 18.06 23.48 -13.79
C VAL A 124 18.45 22.09 -13.27
N THR A 125 19.41 21.44 -13.94
CA THR A 125 19.83 20.07 -13.63
C THR A 125 21.00 20.05 -12.65
N GLU A 126 22.04 20.88 -12.89
CA GLU A 126 23.27 20.84 -12.11
C GLU A 126 23.10 21.25 -10.63
N VAL A 127 21.98 21.83 -10.26
CA VAL A 127 21.65 22.19 -8.86
C VAL A 127 21.43 20.96 -7.96
N THR A 128 21.25 19.77 -8.57
CA THR A 128 21.11 18.49 -7.88
C THR A 128 21.92 17.40 -8.57
N HIS A 129 21.69 17.18 -9.88
CA HIS A 129 22.25 16.13 -10.73
C HIS A 129 23.43 16.66 -11.53
N ASN A 130 24.51 17.03 -10.83
CA ASN A 130 25.71 17.59 -11.45
C ASN A 130 26.72 16.51 -11.92
N HIS A 131 26.35 15.24 -11.92
CA HIS A 131 27.12 14.18 -12.57
C HIS A 131 27.00 14.29 -14.10
N PRO A 132 28.07 14.03 -14.90
CA PRO A 132 28.02 14.15 -16.36
C PRO A 132 26.85 13.37 -17.01
N GLU A 133 26.54 12.16 -16.56
CA GLU A 133 25.43 11.37 -17.08
C GLU A 133 24.06 11.95 -16.72
N GLY A 134 23.89 12.56 -15.55
CA GLY A 134 22.66 13.28 -15.19
C GLY A 134 22.42 14.48 -16.09
N ILE A 135 23.46 15.30 -16.32
CA ILE A 135 23.41 16.45 -17.24
C ILE A 135 23.11 15.99 -18.67
N LYS A 136 23.80 14.96 -19.14
CA LYS A 136 23.65 14.37 -20.47
C LYS A 136 22.20 13.87 -20.73
N GLY A 137 21.59 13.18 -19.75
CA GLY A 137 20.21 12.70 -19.87
C GLY A 137 19.20 13.83 -19.95
N ALA A 138 19.37 14.86 -19.13
CA ALA A 138 18.53 16.06 -19.17
C ALA A 138 18.68 16.83 -20.50
N GLU A 139 19.90 17.02 -20.97
CA GLU A 139 20.17 17.67 -22.25
C GLU A 139 19.56 16.89 -23.43
N ALA A 140 19.75 15.57 -23.48
CA ALA A 140 19.20 14.72 -24.54
C ALA A 140 17.66 14.85 -24.63
N THR A 141 16.98 14.81 -23.49
CA THR A 141 15.52 15.00 -23.41
C THR A 141 15.10 16.39 -23.88
N THR A 142 15.77 17.42 -23.37
CA THR A 142 15.45 18.83 -23.71
C THR A 142 15.66 19.12 -25.19
N VAL A 143 16.77 18.63 -25.75
CA VAL A 143 17.11 18.80 -27.18
C VAL A 143 16.11 18.08 -28.07
N ALA A 144 15.71 16.85 -27.73
CA ALA A 144 14.69 16.12 -28.49
C ALA A 144 13.35 16.89 -28.50
N ILE A 145 12.93 17.45 -27.37
CA ILE A 145 11.71 18.29 -27.28
C ILE A 145 11.86 19.56 -28.13
N TYR A 146 13.00 20.25 -28.03
CA TYR A 146 13.24 21.46 -28.82
C TYR A 146 13.21 21.18 -30.33
N MET A 147 13.93 20.16 -30.78
CA MET A 147 13.96 19.78 -32.21
C MET A 147 12.59 19.36 -32.71
N ALA A 148 11.83 18.57 -31.97
CA ALA A 148 10.47 18.17 -32.28
C ALA A 148 9.54 19.40 -32.42
N ARG A 149 9.60 20.33 -31.47
CA ARG A 149 8.80 21.55 -31.47
C ARG A 149 9.11 22.48 -32.66
N THR A 150 10.38 22.55 -33.05
CA THR A 150 10.85 23.42 -34.12
C THR A 150 10.71 22.80 -35.51
N GLY A 151 10.20 21.58 -35.64
CA GLY A 151 9.78 20.95 -36.88
C GLY A 151 10.78 19.97 -37.47
N SER A 152 11.82 19.54 -36.70
CA SER A 152 12.68 18.44 -37.15
C SER A 152 11.89 17.16 -37.29
N ASN A 153 12.19 16.35 -38.29
CA ASN A 153 11.57 15.05 -38.46
C ASN A 153 12.23 13.99 -37.52
N LEU A 154 11.58 12.86 -37.41
CA LEU A 154 11.95 11.79 -36.48
C LEU A 154 13.39 11.27 -36.69
N LEU A 155 13.82 11.12 -37.96
CA LEU A 155 15.17 10.69 -38.30
C LEU A 155 16.22 11.74 -37.92
N GLU A 156 15.94 13.02 -38.17
CA GLU A 156 16.84 14.12 -37.79
C GLU A 156 17.06 14.20 -36.28
N ILE A 157 16.00 13.97 -35.50
CA ILE A 157 16.11 13.92 -34.02
C ILE A 157 16.92 12.71 -33.62
N GLN A 158 16.63 11.54 -34.17
CA GLN A 158 17.34 10.28 -33.86
C GLN A 158 18.83 10.37 -34.21
N ASP A 159 19.15 10.90 -35.40
CA ASP A 159 20.54 11.07 -35.83
C ASP A 159 21.31 12.04 -34.92
N TYR A 160 20.66 13.13 -34.49
CA TYR A 160 21.27 14.08 -33.59
C TYR A 160 21.54 13.47 -32.22
N ILE A 161 20.57 12.77 -31.65
CA ILE A 161 20.68 12.09 -30.36
C ILE A 161 21.78 11.01 -30.41
N ASN A 162 21.78 10.17 -31.45
CA ASN A 162 22.77 9.12 -31.63
C ASN A 162 24.20 9.64 -31.75
N LYS A 163 24.35 10.81 -32.34
CA LYS A 163 25.65 11.43 -32.56
C LYS A 163 26.21 12.15 -31.32
N HIS A 164 25.32 12.77 -30.51
CA HIS A 164 25.75 13.69 -29.46
C HIS A 164 25.53 13.20 -28.04
N TYR A 165 24.61 12.22 -27.82
CA TYR A 165 24.20 11.79 -26.48
C TYR A 165 24.26 10.27 -26.33
N TYR A 166 23.31 9.53 -26.88
CA TYR A 166 23.15 8.10 -26.67
C TYR A 166 23.09 7.35 -28.00
N LYS A 167 23.87 6.32 -28.11
CA LYS A 167 23.75 5.38 -29.23
C LYS A 167 22.59 4.43 -28.98
N ILE A 168 21.47 4.64 -29.63
CA ILE A 168 20.27 3.82 -29.55
C ILE A 168 20.28 2.83 -30.70
N ASP A 169 20.74 1.59 -30.44
CA ASP A 169 20.91 0.53 -31.42
C ASP A 169 20.09 -0.74 -31.08
N PHE A 170 19.03 -0.59 -30.31
CA PHE A 170 18.08 -1.63 -29.94
C PHE A 170 16.66 -1.25 -30.34
N LYS A 171 15.73 -2.23 -30.33
CA LYS A 171 14.31 -2.05 -30.50
C LYS A 171 13.57 -2.36 -29.20
N LEU A 172 12.38 -1.75 -29.00
CA LEU A 172 11.58 -2.00 -27.80
C LEU A 172 11.23 -3.48 -27.64
N ASP A 173 10.95 -4.19 -28.73
CA ASP A 173 10.62 -5.61 -28.67
C ASP A 173 11.79 -6.47 -28.21
N ASP A 174 13.03 -6.07 -28.47
CA ASP A 174 14.25 -6.77 -28.03
C ASP A 174 14.44 -6.69 -26.51
N ILE A 175 14.03 -5.58 -25.91
CA ILE A 175 14.22 -5.31 -24.48
C ILE A 175 12.97 -5.53 -23.63
N ARG A 176 11.78 -5.59 -24.24
CA ARG A 176 10.49 -5.65 -23.52
C ARG A 176 10.40 -6.77 -22.49
N ALA A 177 10.98 -7.93 -22.78
CA ALA A 177 10.96 -9.10 -21.88
C ALA A 177 11.95 -9.01 -20.73
N SER A 178 13.07 -8.29 -20.92
CA SER A 178 14.25 -8.31 -20.03
C SER A 178 14.53 -6.98 -19.34
N TYR A 179 13.95 -5.87 -19.81
CA TYR A 179 14.20 -4.56 -19.20
C TYR A 179 13.60 -4.51 -17.79
N GLU A 180 14.42 -4.12 -16.82
CA GLU A 180 14.03 -4.03 -15.40
C GLU A 180 14.02 -2.58 -14.92
N PHE A 181 13.46 -2.37 -13.72
CA PHE A 181 13.41 -1.06 -13.08
C PHE A 181 14.82 -0.49 -12.88
N ASN A 182 15.03 0.72 -13.40
CA ASN A 182 16.29 1.45 -13.28
C ASN A 182 16.05 2.95 -13.14
N GLU A 183 16.71 3.56 -12.15
CA GLU A 183 16.57 4.99 -11.81
C GLU A 183 17.71 5.85 -12.41
N THR A 184 18.51 5.33 -13.32
CA THR A 184 19.64 6.06 -13.90
C THR A 184 19.32 6.65 -15.27
N CYS A 185 19.88 7.81 -15.60
CA CYS A 185 19.70 8.41 -16.92
C CYS A 185 20.15 7.51 -18.08
N GLN A 186 21.23 6.73 -17.91
CA GLN A 186 21.79 5.87 -18.94
C GLN A 186 20.86 4.72 -19.31
N GLU A 187 20.08 4.25 -18.36
CA GLU A 187 19.17 3.09 -18.53
C GLU A 187 17.70 3.48 -18.66
N THR A 188 17.38 4.79 -18.57
CA THR A 188 16.00 5.29 -18.73
C THR A 188 15.84 6.14 -19.97
N VAL A 189 16.76 7.09 -20.23
CA VAL A 189 16.59 8.07 -21.31
C VAL A 189 16.67 7.45 -22.71
N PRO A 190 17.62 6.56 -23.02
CA PRO A 190 17.66 5.87 -24.33
C PRO A 190 16.36 5.08 -24.62
N GLN A 191 15.81 4.41 -23.60
CA GLN A 191 14.58 3.63 -23.71
C GLN A 191 13.36 4.51 -23.95
N ALA A 192 13.29 5.64 -23.26
CA ALA A 192 12.23 6.63 -23.46
C ALA A 192 12.29 7.28 -24.86
N LEU A 193 13.49 7.55 -25.36
CA LEU A 193 13.72 8.06 -26.72
C LEU A 193 13.34 7.02 -27.78
N GLU A 194 13.70 5.74 -27.62
CA GLU A 194 13.30 4.70 -28.55
C GLU A 194 11.77 4.48 -28.53
N ALA A 195 11.13 4.62 -27.35
CA ALA A 195 9.67 4.58 -27.27
C ALA A 195 9.00 5.68 -28.09
N PHE A 196 9.60 6.85 -28.16
CA PHE A 196 9.17 7.91 -29.06
C PHE A 196 9.51 7.60 -30.52
N PHE A 197 10.70 7.13 -30.84
CA PHE A 197 11.12 6.86 -32.22
C PHE A 197 10.30 5.75 -32.91
N GLU A 198 9.83 4.75 -32.14
CA GLU A 198 8.95 3.71 -32.67
C GLU A 198 7.46 4.08 -32.66
N SER A 199 7.11 5.28 -32.24
CA SER A 199 5.71 5.68 -32.10
C SER A 199 5.10 6.24 -33.38
N THR A 200 3.77 6.14 -33.48
CA THR A 200 2.96 6.65 -34.60
C THR A 200 2.00 7.75 -34.16
N SER A 201 1.87 8.00 -32.87
CA SER A 201 1.00 9.04 -32.28
C SER A 201 1.43 9.36 -30.86
N PHE A 202 0.88 10.42 -30.29
CA PHE A 202 1.09 10.80 -28.89
C PHE A 202 0.74 9.65 -27.92
N GLU A 203 -0.43 9.05 -28.07
CA GLU A 203 -0.87 7.94 -27.22
C GLU A 203 0.00 6.71 -27.41
N ASP A 204 0.37 6.40 -28.65
CA ASP A 204 1.23 5.24 -28.98
C ASP A 204 2.63 5.37 -28.37
N ALA A 205 3.19 6.59 -28.32
CA ALA A 205 4.48 6.86 -27.68
C ALA A 205 4.45 6.51 -26.17
N ILE A 206 3.43 6.98 -25.46
CA ILE A 206 3.27 6.67 -24.03
C ILE A 206 3.01 5.18 -23.81
N ARG A 207 2.22 4.52 -24.67
CA ARG A 207 2.00 3.07 -24.64
C ARG A 207 3.28 2.28 -24.87
N ASN A 208 4.13 2.76 -25.78
CA ASN A 208 5.44 2.19 -26.02
C ASN A 208 6.30 2.23 -24.74
N ALA A 209 6.46 3.40 -24.14
CA ALA A 209 7.25 3.60 -22.95
C ALA A 209 6.79 2.68 -21.78
N ILE A 210 5.49 2.65 -21.51
CA ILE A 210 4.92 1.82 -20.43
C ILE A 210 5.06 0.33 -20.73
N SER A 211 4.98 -0.07 -22.01
CA SER A 211 5.00 -1.50 -22.39
C SER A 211 6.34 -2.21 -22.23
N ILE A 212 7.41 -1.51 -21.94
CA ILE A 212 8.70 -2.14 -21.61
C ILE A 212 8.86 -2.38 -20.10
N GLY A 213 7.95 -1.85 -19.28
CA GLY A 213 8.04 -1.89 -17.80
C GLY A 213 9.12 -0.97 -17.26
N GLY A 214 9.71 -1.31 -16.12
CA GLY A 214 10.71 -0.48 -15.47
C GLY A 214 10.07 0.69 -14.72
N ASP A 215 10.75 1.81 -14.66
CA ASP A 215 10.32 3.09 -14.09
C ASP A 215 9.33 3.76 -15.06
N SER A 216 8.08 3.29 -15.03
CA SER A 216 7.10 3.51 -16.10
C SER A 216 6.57 4.93 -16.18
N ASP A 217 6.48 5.65 -15.08
CA ASP A 217 6.07 7.06 -15.03
C ASP A 217 7.16 7.96 -15.56
N THR A 218 8.41 7.80 -15.14
CA THR A 218 9.56 8.55 -15.67
C THR A 218 9.81 8.26 -17.16
N LEU A 219 9.77 6.98 -17.57
CA LEU A 219 9.89 6.62 -18.99
C LEU A 219 8.81 7.32 -19.82
N ALA A 220 7.56 7.26 -19.35
CA ALA A 220 6.43 7.84 -20.07
C ALA A 220 6.41 9.38 -19.97
N ALA A 221 6.90 9.98 -18.89
CA ALA A 221 7.06 11.44 -18.76
C ALA A 221 8.06 11.99 -19.78
N ILE A 222 9.24 11.38 -19.89
CA ILE A 222 10.26 11.77 -20.88
C ILE A 222 9.70 11.62 -22.31
N THR A 223 9.15 10.44 -22.60
CA THR A 223 8.57 10.13 -23.93
C THR A 223 7.40 11.06 -24.27
N GLY A 224 6.50 11.29 -23.29
CA GLY A 224 5.31 12.12 -23.47
C GLY A 224 5.65 13.59 -23.74
N GLY A 225 6.70 14.12 -23.10
CA GLY A 225 7.19 15.48 -23.35
C GLY A 225 7.67 15.68 -24.78
N ILE A 226 8.37 14.71 -25.35
CA ILE A 226 8.86 14.71 -26.74
C ILE A 226 7.69 14.50 -27.71
N ALA A 227 6.80 13.56 -27.41
CA ALA A 227 5.66 13.23 -28.24
C ALA A 227 4.65 14.39 -28.34
N GLU A 228 4.44 15.17 -27.27
CA GLU A 228 3.65 16.41 -27.32
C GLU A 228 4.24 17.41 -28.33
N ALA A 229 5.54 17.63 -28.25
CA ALA A 229 6.22 18.59 -29.14
C ALA A 229 6.14 18.17 -30.61
N TYR A 230 6.10 16.88 -30.89
CA TYR A 230 6.08 16.31 -32.25
C TYR A 230 4.68 16.12 -32.82
N TYR A 231 3.81 15.40 -32.09
CA TYR A 231 2.46 15.02 -32.54
C TYR A 231 1.37 15.97 -32.09
N GLY A 232 1.58 16.72 -30.99
CA GLY A 232 0.53 17.35 -30.22
C GLY A 232 -0.25 16.39 -29.34
N ILE A 233 -1.14 16.91 -28.52
CA ILE A 233 -1.97 16.14 -27.58
C ILE A 233 -3.42 16.10 -28.04
N PRO A 234 -4.07 14.92 -28.20
CA PRO A 234 -5.50 14.84 -28.47
C PRO A 234 -6.34 15.51 -27.39
N THR A 235 -7.34 16.30 -27.76
CA THR A 235 -8.17 17.10 -26.84
C THR A 235 -8.84 16.25 -25.76
N SER A 236 -9.28 15.04 -26.10
CA SER A 236 -9.89 14.11 -25.12
C SER A 236 -8.90 13.67 -24.03
N ILE A 237 -7.67 13.36 -24.40
CA ILE A 237 -6.60 12.98 -23.46
C ILE A 237 -6.23 14.19 -22.61
N ARG A 238 -6.06 15.38 -23.23
CA ARG A 238 -5.77 16.61 -22.54
C ARG A 238 -6.78 16.90 -21.40
N ASN A 239 -8.06 16.96 -21.77
CA ASN A 239 -9.12 17.32 -20.82
C ASN A 239 -9.23 16.34 -19.67
N HIS A 240 -9.06 15.06 -19.93
CA HIS A 240 -9.07 14.05 -18.87
C HIS A 240 -7.84 14.16 -17.96
N ALA A 241 -6.65 14.36 -18.51
CA ALA A 241 -5.42 14.46 -17.72
C ALA A 241 -5.41 15.69 -16.80
N LEU A 242 -5.98 16.81 -17.20
CA LEU A 242 -6.06 18.01 -16.37
C LEU A 242 -6.83 17.79 -15.05
N SER A 243 -7.75 16.81 -15.01
CA SER A 243 -8.51 16.48 -13.81
C SER A 243 -7.67 15.80 -12.70
N PHE A 244 -6.45 15.37 -13.02
CA PHE A 244 -5.53 14.76 -12.04
C PHE A 244 -4.63 15.78 -11.35
N LEU A 245 -4.63 17.05 -11.79
CA LEU A 245 -3.88 18.13 -11.17
C LEU A 245 -4.77 18.91 -10.21
N ASP A 246 -4.23 19.27 -9.06
CA ASP A 246 -4.88 20.24 -8.19
C ASP A 246 -4.81 21.68 -8.74
N GLU A 247 -5.57 22.59 -8.14
CA GLU A 247 -5.67 23.98 -8.59
C GLU A 247 -4.31 24.70 -8.64
N SER A 248 -3.40 24.40 -7.72
CA SER A 248 -2.07 25.03 -7.65
C SER A 248 -1.17 24.59 -8.80
N LEU A 249 -1.11 23.29 -9.07
CA LEU A 249 -0.33 22.71 -10.16
C LEU A 249 -0.94 23.08 -11.52
N LEU A 250 -2.25 23.03 -11.62
CA LEU A 250 -2.99 23.39 -12.82
C LEU A 250 -2.76 24.85 -13.21
N GLN A 251 -2.74 25.79 -12.23
CA GLN A 251 -2.49 27.20 -12.51
C GLN A 251 -1.07 27.42 -13.05
N ILE A 252 -0.06 26.73 -12.54
CA ILE A 252 1.32 26.81 -13.05
C ILE A 252 1.38 26.33 -14.51
N LEU A 253 0.69 25.22 -14.83
CA LEU A 253 0.59 24.69 -16.18
C LEU A 253 -0.04 25.68 -17.13
N ILE A 254 -1.19 26.25 -16.77
CA ILE A 254 -1.92 27.23 -17.59
C ILE A 254 -1.05 28.48 -17.82
N ASP A 255 -0.41 29.01 -16.80
CA ASP A 255 0.50 30.16 -16.89
C ASP A 255 1.65 29.88 -17.86
N PHE A 256 2.21 28.66 -17.79
CA PHE A 256 3.31 28.27 -18.65
C PHE A 256 2.90 28.11 -20.10
N GLU A 257 1.79 27.42 -20.39
CA GLU A 257 1.28 27.22 -21.74
C GLU A 257 0.85 28.52 -22.41
N ASN A 258 0.35 29.48 -21.65
CA ASN A 258 0.03 30.83 -22.17
C ASN A 258 1.31 31.60 -22.58
N LYS A 259 2.41 31.41 -21.87
CA LYS A 259 3.69 32.08 -22.18
C LYS A 259 4.52 31.35 -23.25
N TYR A 260 4.45 30.02 -23.27
CA TYR A 260 5.22 29.12 -24.16
C TYR A 260 4.30 28.08 -24.79
N PRO A 261 3.43 28.48 -25.77
CA PRO A 261 2.46 27.57 -26.36
C PRO A 261 3.16 26.45 -27.16
N SER A 262 2.69 25.22 -27.00
CA SER A 262 3.00 24.11 -27.88
C SER A 262 2.30 24.34 -29.24
N LYS A 263 2.79 23.69 -30.32
CA LYS A 263 2.25 23.84 -31.69
C LYS A 263 0.74 23.56 -31.86
N ILE A 264 0.01 23.17 -30.86
CA ILE A 264 -1.44 22.95 -30.92
C ILE A 264 -2.11 24.34 -30.97
N GLU A 265 -2.80 24.65 -32.09
CA GLU A 265 -3.80 25.71 -32.12
C GLU A 265 -4.89 25.36 -31.09
N ILE A 266 -4.82 25.97 -29.91
CA ILE A 266 -5.93 25.95 -28.95
C ILE A 266 -7.07 26.67 -29.66
N SER A 267 -8.17 25.97 -30.03
CA SER A 267 -9.34 26.65 -30.55
C SER A 267 -9.74 27.70 -29.53
N THR A 268 -9.80 28.95 -29.94
CA THR A 268 -10.12 30.13 -29.12
C THR A 268 -11.44 30.01 -28.33
N GLN A 269 -12.30 29.06 -28.69
CA GLN A 269 -13.54 28.75 -27.98
C GLN A 269 -13.34 28.02 -26.63
N GLN A 270 -12.23 27.28 -26.45
CA GLN A 270 -11.97 26.56 -25.18
C GLN A 270 -11.17 27.39 -24.17
N ALA A 271 -10.34 28.31 -24.64
CA ALA A 271 -9.68 29.29 -23.78
C ALA A 271 -10.66 30.28 -23.16
N SER A 272 -11.74 30.66 -23.93
CA SER A 272 -12.82 31.52 -23.41
C SER A 272 -13.68 30.82 -22.37
N TYR A 273 -13.85 29.48 -22.44
CA TYR A 273 -14.62 28.71 -21.44
C TYR A 273 -13.93 28.65 -20.09
N SER A 274 -12.61 28.55 -20.07
CA SER A 274 -11.83 28.56 -18.83
C SER A 274 -11.73 29.95 -18.19
N ILE A 275 -11.70 30.99 -19.03
CA ILE A 275 -11.65 32.41 -18.60
C ILE A 275 -13.02 32.91 -18.14
N GLU A 276 -14.10 32.49 -18.82
CA GLU A 276 -15.46 32.85 -18.41
C GLU A 276 -15.86 32.22 -17.07
N ASN A 277 -15.44 30.98 -16.77
CA ASN A 277 -15.68 30.38 -15.47
C ASN A 277 -14.87 31.02 -14.33
N SER A 278 -13.68 31.53 -14.62
CA SER A 278 -12.88 32.26 -13.61
C SER A 278 -13.35 33.72 -13.45
N ALA A 279 -13.85 34.34 -14.51
CA ALA A 279 -14.40 35.69 -14.48
C ALA A 279 -15.83 35.73 -13.86
N ALA A 280 -16.66 34.71 -14.10
CA ALA A 280 -17.99 34.59 -13.49
C ALA A 280 -17.94 34.44 -11.97
N LYS A 281 -16.89 33.79 -11.42
CA LYS A 281 -16.69 33.75 -9.97
C LYS A 281 -16.23 35.05 -9.31
N LYS A 282 -15.76 36.03 -10.10
CA LYS A 282 -15.35 37.34 -9.58
C LYS A 282 -16.43 38.45 -9.71
N ALA A 283 -17.49 38.24 -10.50
CA ALA A 283 -18.47 39.28 -10.85
C ALA A 283 -19.82 39.20 -10.07
N THR A 284 -20.09 38.14 -9.30
CA THR A 284 -21.35 38.01 -8.57
C THR A 284 -21.18 38.24 -7.07
N GLY A 285 -21.21 39.50 -6.67
CA GLY A 285 -21.48 39.93 -5.29
C GLY A 285 -22.97 39.81 -4.98
N THR A 286 -23.51 38.60 -5.02
CA THR A 286 -24.89 38.32 -4.59
C THR A 286 -24.88 37.75 -3.18
N THR A 287 -25.70 38.31 -2.32
CA THR A 287 -25.79 37.92 -0.91
C THR A 287 -26.48 36.57 -0.78
N ARG A 288 -26.08 35.84 0.24
CA ARG A 288 -26.54 34.49 0.63
C ARG A 288 -28.08 34.33 0.73
N SER A 289 -28.83 35.45 0.79
CA SER A 289 -30.29 35.46 0.88
C SER A 289 -30.99 35.21 -0.45
N GLU A 290 -30.40 35.62 -1.58
CA GLU A 290 -31.04 35.47 -2.92
C GLU A 290 -30.83 34.06 -3.52
N LEU A 291 -29.83 33.31 -3.04
CA LEU A 291 -29.60 31.94 -3.46
C LEU A 291 -30.53 30.92 -2.79
N LEU A 292 -31.13 31.26 -1.66
CA LEU A 292 -32.07 30.38 -0.97
C LEU A 292 -33.50 30.44 -1.55
N THR A 293 -33.87 31.51 -2.26
CA THR A 293 -35.21 31.62 -2.86
C THR A 293 -35.32 30.93 -4.23
N ALA A 294 -34.20 30.82 -4.93
CA ALA A 294 -34.16 30.11 -6.25
C ALA A 294 -34.11 28.58 -6.12
N ALA A 295 -33.85 28.04 -4.94
CA ALA A 295 -33.75 26.60 -4.69
C ALA A 295 -35.08 25.87 -4.48
N PHE A 296 -36.20 26.63 -4.33
CA PHE A 296 -37.50 26.03 -4.03
C PHE A 296 -38.37 25.71 -5.27
N ASP A 297 -38.00 26.18 -6.46
CA ASP A 297 -38.80 25.98 -7.68
C ASP A 297 -38.24 24.92 -8.68
N GLN A 298 -37.19 24.17 -8.31
CA GLN A 298 -36.61 23.13 -9.16
C GLN A 298 -36.50 21.77 -8.46
N GLY A 299 -37.66 21.24 -8.09
CA GLY A 299 -37.77 19.94 -7.42
C GLY A 299 -37.47 18.70 -8.31
N GLU A 300 -37.29 18.84 -9.61
CA GLU A 300 -37.05 17.71 -10.54
C GLU A 300 -35.61 17.60 -11.07
N GLU A 301 -34.76 18.60 -10.85
CA GLU A 301 -33.32 18.51 -11.21
C GLU A 301 -32.42 18.05 -10.05
N ALA A 302 -32.91 18.06 -8.81
CA ALA A 302 -32.17 17.64 -7.63
C ALA A 302 -31.93 16.13 -7.58
N GLU A 303 -32.84 15.31 -8.11
CA GLU A 303 -32.64 13.85 -8.17
C GLU A 303 -31.54 13.43 -9.17
N LYS A 304 -31.25 14.25 -10.18
CA LYS A 304 -30.15 13.96 -11.13
C LYS A 304 -28.78 14.41 -10.63
N SER A 305 -28.71 15.37 -9.72
CA SER A 305 -27.45 15.79 -9.08
C SER A 305 -27.01 14.84 -7.98
N VAL A 306 -27.95 14.26 -7.21
CA VAL A 306 -27.66 13.24 -6.17
C VAL A 306 -27.14 11.95 -6.79
N GLN A 307 -27.56 11.58 -8.01
CA GLN A 307 -26.98 10.43 -8.72
C GLN A 307 -25.58 10.71 -9.30
N LYS A 308 -25.16 11.95 -9.42
CA LYS A 308 -23.83 12.32 -9.92
C LYS A 308 -22.77 12.40 -8.81
N GLU A 309 -23.17 12.71 -7.59
CA GLU A 309 -22.27 12.67 -6.40
C GLU A 309 -22.00 11.23 -5.91
N SER A 310 -22.84 10.24 -6.24
CA SER A 310 -22.64 8.84 -5.88
C SER A 310 -21.56 8.12 -6.72
N ALA A 311 -20.95 8.77 -7.71
CA ALA A 311 -19.98 8.16 -8.62
C ALA A 311 -18.50 8.40 -8.23
N GLU A 312 -18.18 9.16 -7.17
CA GLU A 312 -16.80 9.54 -6.83
C GLU A 312 -16.27 9.05 -5.46
N THR A 313 -16.94 8.12 -4.80
CA THR A 313 -16.44 7.56 -3.53
C THR A 313 -15.60 6.30 -3.75
N THR A 314 -14.39 6.45 -4.33
CA THR A 314 -13.48 5.32 -4.46
C THR A 314 -12.68 5.11 -3.15
N PRO A 315 -12.35 3.86 -2.79
CA PRO A 315 -11.48 3.56 -1.64
C PRO A 315 -10.16 4.34 -1.68
N GLN A 316 -9.57 4.53 -2.85
CA GLN A 316 -8.31 5.26 -3.04
C GLN A 316 -8.45 6.76 -2.71
N LEU A 317 -9.59 7.37 -3.01
CA LEU A 317 -9.86 8.76 -2.63
C LEU A 317 -9.93 8.89 -1.11
N LEU A 318 -10.61 7.96 -0.43
CA LEU A 318 -10.66 7.91 1.03
C LEU A 318 -9.25 7.76 1.61
N PHE A 319 -8.43 6.84 1.09
CA PHE A 319 -7.07 6.61 1.56
C PHE A 319 -6.20 7.85 1.44
N ARG A 320 -6.27 8.55 0.30
CA ARG A 320 -5.54 9.82 0.09
C ARG A 320 -5.99 10.91 1.05
N LYS A 321 -7.28 11.09 1.26
CA LYS A 321 -7.82 12.11 2.17
C LYS A 321 -7.41 11.81 3.62
N LEU A 322 -7.50 10.57 4.06
CA LEU A 322 -7.06 10.16 5.39
C LEU A 322 -5.56 10.33 5.59
N TYR A 323 -4.77 10.00 4.57
CA TYR A 323 -3.33 10.21 4.62
C TYR A 323 -2.97 11.71 4.61
N ALA A 324 -3.68 12.54 3.85
CA ALA A 324 -3.52 13.99 3.88
C ALA A 324 -3.85 14.58 5.27
N ALA A 325 -4.88 14.07 5.94
CA ALA A 325 -5.18 14.45 7.33
C ALA A 325 -4.04 14.02 8.28
N ALA A 326 -3.44 12.84 8.07
CA ALA A 326 -2.27 12.39 8.82
C ALA A 326 -1.07 13.31 8.66
N CYS A 327 -0.85 13.84 7.46
CA CYS A 327 0.27 14.73 7.16
C CYS A 327 0.23 16.06 7.93
N VAL A 328 -0.93 16.47 8.46
CA VAL A 328 -1.03 17.63 9.34
C VAL A 328 -0.15 17.48 10.59
N LEU A 329 0.04 16.25 11.08
CA LEU A 329 0.88 15.96 12.26
C LEU A 329 2.38 15.90 11.93
N HIS A 330 2.76 15.94 10.66
CA HIS A 330 4.15 15.82 10.22
C HIS A 330 5.01 16.96 10.75
N GLY A 331 6.19 16.62 11.27
CA GLY A 331 7.12 17.59 11.87
C GLY A 331 6.81 17.96 13.33
N HIS A 332 5.61 17.61 13.85
CA HIS A 332 5.21 17.87 15.24
C HIS A 332 5.21 16.58 16.07
N VAL A 333 4.94 15.45 15.46
CA VAL A 333 4.90 14.14 16.10
C VAL A 333 5.70 13.16 15.23
N GLU A 334 6.38 12.22 15.86
CA GLU A 334 7.07 11.14 15.15
C GLU A 334 6.05 10.30 14.36
N LYS A 335 6.39 9.92 13.13
CA LYS A 335 5.51 9.19 12.22
C LYS A 335 4.96 7.88 12.84
N ALA A 336 5.78 7.18 13.62
CA ALA A 336 5.36 5.99 14.37
C ALA A 336 4.24 6.27 15.40
N ALA A 337 4.15 7.50 15.91
CA ALA A 337 3.13 7.91 16.86
C ALA A 337 1.83 8.44 16.20
N PHE A 338 1.80 8.64 14.87
CA PHE A 338 0.59 9.12 14.17
C PHE A 338 -0.64 8.25 14.46
N ARG A 339 -0.46 6.93 14.50
CA ARG A 339 -1.53 5.98 14.82
C ARG A 339 -2.23 6.30 16.15
N THR A 340 -1.48 6.79 17.15
CA THR A 340 -2.01 7.10 18.49
C THR A 340 -3.00 8.27 18.46
N TYR A 341 -2.88 9.15 17.48
CA TYR A 341 -3.77 10.31 17.32
C TYR A 341 -4.84 10.09 16.24
N LEU A 342 -4.47 9.54 15.09
CA LEU A 342 -5.38 9.44 13.96
C LEU A 342 -6.43 8.34 14.11
N ILE A 343 -6.04 7.20 14.70
CA ILE A 343 -6.93 6.04 14.82
C ILE A 343 -8.15 6.36 15.70
N PRO A 344 -8.01 6.87 16.94
CA PRO A 344 -9.17 7.19 17.76
C PRO A 344 -10.01 8.35 17.15
N LEU A 345 -9.35 9.31 16.48
CA LEU A 345 -10.06 10.42 15.86
C LEU A 345 -10.87 9.98 14.63
N LEU A 346 -10.31 9.10 13.77
CA LEU A 346 -11.03 8.52 12.64
C LEU A 346 -12.21 7.66 13.10
N PHE A 347 -12.00 6.89 14.15
CA PHE A 347 -13.06 6.06 14.70
C PHE A 347 -14.20 6.93 15.30
N PHE A 348 -13.87 7.99 16.03
CA PHE A 348 -14.85 8.95 16.50
C PHE A 348 -15.60 9.63 15.34
N LYS A 349 -14.89 10.06 14.29
CA LYS A 349 -15.52 10.65 13.10
C LYS A 349 -16.52 9.69 12.46
N ARG A 350 -16.15 8.41 12.35
CA ARG A 350 -17.03 7.34 11.83
C ARG A 350 -18.28 7.18 12.71
N ILE A 351 -18.10 7.09 14.03
CA ILE A 351 -19.21 6.97 14.98
C ILE A 351 -20.16 8.15 14.81
N SER A 352 -19.62 9.39 14.71
CA SER A 352 -20.45 10.60 14.58
C SER A 352 -21.20 10.66 13.25
N ASP A 353 -20.56 10.33 12.13
CA ASP A 353 -21.21 10.34 10.81
C ASP A 353 -22.31 9.27 10.72
N VAL A 354 -22.06 8.08 11.28
CA VAL A 354 -23.08 7.02 11.35
C VAL A 354 -24.25 7.42 12.25
N TYR A 355 -23.97 8.03 13.39
CA TYR A 355 -25.00 8.57 14.29
C TYR A 355 -25.92 9.57 13.57
N ASP A 356 -25.34 10.49 12.81
CA ASP A 356 -26.11 11.47 12.03
C ASP A 356 -26.98 10.81 10.95
N GLU A 357 -26.46 9.76 10.29
CA GLU A 357 -27.23 8.95 9.33
C GLU A 357 -28.39 8.19 9.99
N GLU A 358 -28.14 7.54 11.15
CA GLU A 358 -29.15 6.82 11.93
C GLU A 358 -30.24 7.77 12.45
N THR A 359 -29.85 8.99 12.90
CA THR A 359 -30.80 10.04 13.25
C THR A 359 -31.69 10.42 12.08
N ALA A 360 -31.09 10.66 10.90
CA ALA A 360 -31.85 11.01 9.70
C ALA A 360 -32.81 9.89 9.27
N GLU A 361 -32.41 8.63 9.40
CA GLU A 361 -33.24 7.45 9.12
C GLU A 361 -34.41 7.33 10.11
N ALA A 362 -34.14 7.51 11.41
CA ALA A 362 -35.18 7.50 12.42
C ALA A 362 -36.21 8.62 12.19
N ILE A 363 -35.77 9.82 11.80
CA ILE A 363 -36.66 10.92 11.45
C ILE A 363 -37.47 10.60 10.19
N ALA A 364 -36.87 10.02 9.18
CA ALA A 364 -37.56 9.63 7.94
C ALA A 364 -38.62 8.54 8.19
N GLN A 365 -38.34 7.60 9.10
CA GLN A 365 -39.24 6.49 9.40
C GLN A 365 -40.34 6.83 10.40
N TYR A 366 -40.04 7.61 11.43
CA TYR A 366 -40.94 7.83 12.56
C TYR A 366 -41.32 9.32 12.77
N GLY A 367 -40.82 10.22 11.95
CA GLY A 367 -40.94 11.67 12.14
C GLY A 367 -40.07 12.19 13.28
N VAL A 368 -39.96 13.53 13.41
CA VAL A 368 -39.07 14.17 14.39
C VAL A 368 -39.42 13.77 15.84
N GLU A 369 -40.68 13.73 16.18
CA GLU A 369 -41.12 13.37 17.55
C GLU A 369 -40.94 11.87 17.83
N GLY A 370 -41.16 11.01 16.84
CA GLY A 370 -40.91 9.57 16.97
C GLY A 370 -39.42 9.27 17.14
N ALA A 371 -38.56 9.92 16.37
CA ALA A 371 -37.11 9.78 16.51
C ALA A 371 -36.63 10.25 17.90
N LYS A 372 -37.13 11.38 18.40
CA LYS A 372 -36.83 11.82 19.76
C LYS A 372 -37.30 10.86 20.84
N PHE A 373 -38.45 10.20 20.63
CA PHE A 373 -38.98 9.19 21.57
C PHE A 373 -38.09 7.95 21.61
N MET A 374 -37.54 7.54 20.48
CA MET A 374 -36.60 6.41 20.42
C MET A 374 -35.28 6.73 21.12
N GLY A 375 -34.82 7.97 21.11
CA GLY A 375 -33.62 8.41 21.77
C GLY A 375 -32.41 7.53 21.40
N ASP A 376 -31.64 7.13 22.41
CA ASP A 376 -30.43 6.32 22.25
C ASP A 376 -30.69 4.95 21.59
N SER A 377 -31.93 4.44 21.63
CA SER A 377 -32.24 3.14 21.01
C SER A 377 -32.25 3.16 19.47
N ALA A 378 -32.24 4.34 18.87
CA ALA A 378 -32.16 4.52 17.44
C ALA A 378 -30.69 4.44 16.92
N HIS A 379 -29.72 4.37 17.83
CA HIS A 379 -28.30 4.54 17.47
C HIS A 379 -27.47 3.32 17.91
N THR A 380 -26.48 2.97 17.09
CA THR A 380 -25.48 1.93 17.38
C THR A 380 -24.58 2.32 18.55
N PHE A 381 -24.21 3.61 18.62
CA PHE A 381 -23.44 4.19 19.71
C PHE A 381 -24.12 5.42 20.27
N ILE A 382 -23.99 5.62 21.56
CA ILE A 382 -24.52 6.80 22.25
C ILE A 382 -23.51 7.93 22.18
N ILE A 383 -23.87 9.06 21.61
CA ILE A 383 -23.08 10.30 21.62
C ILE A 383 -23.87 11.32 22.45
N PRO A 384 -23.41 11.70 23.64
CA PRO A 384 -24.10 12.71 24.45
C PRO A 384 -24.13 14.08 23.77
N GLU A 385 -25.16 14.86 24.06
CA GLU A 385 -25.30 16.24 23.59
C GLU A 385 -24.06 17.08 23.97
N GLY A 386 -23.53 17.87 23.01
CA GLY A 386 -22.34 18.67 23.18
C GLY A 386 -21.01 17.91 22.90
N TYR A 387 -21.07 16.62 22.49
CA TYR A 387 -19.90 15.79 22.19
C TYR A 387 -19.91 15.20 20.78
N HIS A 388 -20.73 15.77 19.87
CA HIS A 388 -20.73 15.40 18.47
C HIS A 388 -19.51 15.95 17.71
N TRP A 389 -19.24 15.42 16.54
CA TRP A 389 -18.15 15.95 15.70
C TRP A 389 -18.29 17.43 15.37
N SER A 390 -19.52 17.90 15.16
CA SER A 390 -19.85 19.31 14.95
C SER A 390 -19.47 20.19 16.14
N ASP A 391 -19.63 19.70 17.38
CA ASP A 391 -19.29 20.45 18.60
C ASP A 391 -17.77 20.57 18.71
N LEU A 392 -17.03 19.47 18.46
CA LEU A 392 -15.58 19.49 18.42
C LEU A 392 -15.05 20.44 17.34
N ARG A 393 -15.61 20.40 16.14
CA ARG A 393 -15.23 21.26 15.02
C ARG A 393 -15.41 22.77 15.34
N ASN A 394 -16.43 23.10 16.11
CA ASN A 394 -16.72 24.49 16.53
C ASN A 394 -15.84 24.96 17.69
N THR A 395 -15.03 24.08 18.28
CA THR A 395 -14.14 24.44 19.39
C THR A 395 -12.95 25.28 18.89
N THR A 396 -12.74 26.46 19.47
CA THR A 396 -11.70 27.41 19.03
C THR A 396 -10.48 27.43 19.93
N GLU A 397 -10.62 27.06 21.19
CA GLU A 397 -9.57 27.07 22.22
C GLU A 397 -9.52 25.73 22.98
N ASN A 398 -8.34 25.35 23.44
CA ASN A 398 -8.13 24.09 24.16
C ASN A 398 -8.64 22.85 23.39
N VAL A 399 -8.45 22.86 22.07
CA VAL A 399 -8.96 21.83 21.15
C VAL A 399 -8.50 20.44 21.57
N GLY A 400 -7.25 20.28 21.97
CA GLY A 400 -6.72 18.98 22.43
C GLY A 400 -7.42 18.46 23.69
N LYS A 401 -7.76 19.33 24.63
CA LYS A 401 -8.56 18.96 25.80
C LYS A 401 -9.99 18.56 25.39
N ALA A 402 -10.61 19.32 24.49
CA ALA A 402 -11.94 19.01 23.98
C ALA A 402 -11.98 17.64 23.29
N ILE A 403 -10.94 17.28 22.49
CA ILE A 403 -10.81 15.95 21.90
C ILE A 403 -10.78 14.88 23.00
N ALA A 404 -9.89 15.03 23.99
CA ALA A 404 -9.75 14.04 25.06
C ALA A 404 -11.05 13.88 25.87
N ASP A 405 -11.70 14.99 26.25
CA ASP A 405 -12.96 14.98 27.00
C ASP A 405 -14.09 14.33 26.19
N THR A 406 -14.16 14.59 24.87
CA THR A 406 -15.14 13.98 23.97
C THR A 406 -14.96 12.47 23.86
N LEU A 407 -13.74 12.01 23.59
CA LEU A 407 -13.44 10.58 23.48
C LEU A 407 -13.75 9.82 24.79
N ALA A 408 -13.35 10.40 25.93
CA ALA A 408 -13.64 9.83 27.24
C ALA A 408 -15.15 9.80 27.52
N LYS A 409 -15.90 10.83 27.14
CA LYS A 409 -17.34 10.90 27.36
C LYS A 409 -18.11 9.89 26.52
N ILE A 410 -17.73 9.72 25.25
CA ILE A 410 -18.31 8.69 24.37
C ILE A 410 -18.01 7.29 24.92
N GLU A 411 -16.78 7.03 25.38
CA GLU A 411 -16.44 5.75 26.01
C GLU A 411 -17.28 5.46 27.25
N GLN A 412 -17.44 6.43 28.16
CA GLN A 412 -18.26 6.32 29.36
C GLN A 412 -19.73 6.04 29.04
N SER A 413 -20.24 6.60 27.94
CA SER A 413 -21.63 6.40 27.53
C SER A 413 -21.88 5.04 26.87
N ASN A 414 -20.82 4.37 26.43
CA ASN A 414 -20.84 3.07 25.77
C ASN A 414 -19.97 2.00 26.49
N PRO A 415 -20.18 1.75 27.82
CA PRO A 415 -19.22 0.95 28.60
C PRO A 415 -19.12 -0.50 28.13
N LYS A 416 -20.19 -1.07 27.55
CA LYS A 416 -20.21 -2.46 27.07
C LYS A 416 -19.48 -2.63 25.72
N THR A 417 -19.53 -1.61 24.86
CA THR A 417 -18.99 -1.67 23.50
C THR A 417 -17.63 -1.00 23.38
N LEU A 418 -17.49 0.18 23.98
CA LEU A 418 -16.30 1.03 23.86
C LEU A 418 -15.45 1.10 25.14
N GLY A 419 -15.85 0.46 26.24
CA GLY A 419 -15.07 0.50 27.50
C GLY A 419 -13.62 0.11 27.28
N GLY A 420 -12.66 0.97 27.62
CA GLY A 420 -11.22 0.75 27.42
C GLY A 420 -10.73 0.99 25.98
N VAL A 421 -11.58 1.42 25.03
CA VAL A 421 -11.17 1.62 23.63
C VAL A 421 -10.37 2.90 23.46
N PHE A 422 -10.92 4.04 23.84
CA PHE A 422 -10.24 5.34 23.71
C PHE A 422 -9.20 5.57 24.79
N SER A 423 -9.45 5.15 26.02
CA SER A 423 -8.51 5.24 27.14
C SER A 423 -7.24 4.41 26.93
N SER A 424 -7.25 3.41 26.06
CA SER A 424 -6.06 2.66 25.66
C SER A 424 -5.03 3.48 24.85
N PHE A 425 -5.38 4.68 24.40
CA PHE A 425 -4.50 5.61 23.71
C PHE A 425 -3.93 6.70 24.65
N ASP A 426 -3.69 6.37 25.91
CA ASP A 426 -3.15 7.28 26.94
C ASP A 426 -1.80 7.93 26.57
N GLY A 427 -1.04 7.32 25.61
CA GLY A 427 0.15 7.93 25.02
C GLY A 427 -0.14 9.15 24.14
N ALA A 428 -1.41 9.44 23.81
CA ALA A 428 -1.82 10.62 23.09
C ALA A 428 -1.85 11.83 24.03
N SER A 429 -0.80 12.63 23.99
CA SER A 429 -0.72 13.87 24.78
C SER A 429 -1.54 15.00 24.13
N TRP A 430 -2.86 14.81 23.97
CA TRP A 430 -3.76 15.77 23.32
C TRP A 430 -3.67 17.18 23.92
N ALA A 431 -3.52 17.28 25.24
CA ALA A 431 -3.46 18.56 25.96
C ALA A 431 -2.07 19.21 25.93
N ASN A 432 -1.06 18.59 25.34
CA ASN A 432 0.28 19.14 25.27
C ASN A 432 0.41 20.18 24.15
N LYS A 433 0.13 21.44 24.47
CA LYS A 433 0.16 22.56 23.50
C LYS A 433 1.54 22.87 22.94
N VAL A 434 2.63 22.34 23.52
CA VAL A 434 3.99 22.49 22.98
C VAL A 434 4.20 21.64 21.74
N ILE A 435 3.60 20.46 21.72
CA ILE A 435 3.68 19.51 20.60
C ILE A 435 2.50 19.71 19.64
N LEU A 436 1.28 19.87 20.19
CA LEU A 436 0.02 19.96 19.47
C LEU A 436 -0.66 21.30 19.78
N SER A 437 -0.36 22.33 19.01
CA SER A 437 -1.03 23.62 19.15
C SER A 437 -2.54 23.50 18.82
N ASP A 438 -3.35 24.39 19.37
CA ASP A 438 -4.78 24.46 19.04
C ASP A 438 -5.02 24.65 17.53
N GLU A 439 -4.15 25.42 16.84
CA GLU A 439 -4.19 25.64 15.40
C GLU A 439 -3.93 24.34 14.63
N LEU A 440 -2.90 23.56 15.02
CA LEU A 440 -2.58 22.28 14.41
C LEU A 440 -3.74 21.29 14.53
N LEU A 441 -4.28 21.16 15.76
CA LEU A 441 -5.40 20.24 16.00
C LEU A 441 -6.68 20.68 15.29
N LYS A 442 -6.91 21.99 15.19
CA LYS A 442 -8.02 22.54 14.42
C LYS A 442 -7.88 22.21 12.93
N ASN A 443 -6.69 22.37 12.37
CA ASN A 443 -6.42 21.98 10.99
C ASN A 443 -6.62 20.47 10.76
N LEU A 444 -6.24 19.63 11.72
CA LEU A 444 -6.48 18.18 11.65
C LEU A 444 -7.98 17.87 11.65
N VAL A 445 -8.75 18.47 12.56
CA VAL A 445 -10.21 18.30 12.63
C VAL A 445 -10.89 18.80 11.35
N GLU A 446 -10.45 19.95 10.80
CA GLU A 446 -10.99 20.48 9.54
C GLU A 446 -10.69 19.53 8.37
N LYS A 447 -9.45 19.04 8.25
CA LYS A 447 -9.10 18.07 7.21
C LYS A 447 -9.91 16.77 7.30
N MET A 448 -10.18 16.28 8.49
CA MET A 448 -11.05 15.13 8.68
C MET A 448 -12.53 15.46 8.44
N SER A 449 -12.94 16.69 8.63
CA SER A 449 -14.32 17.16 8.35
C SER A 449 -14.64 17.25 6.85
N GLU A 450 -13.62 17.32 5.99
CA GLU A 450 -13.78 17.25 4.53
C GLU A 450 -14.20 15.86 4.01
N ILE A 451 -14.22 14.87 4.92
CA ILE A 451 -14.51 13.47 4.60
C ILE A 451 -15.78 13.05 5.34
N ASN A 452 -16.81 12.66 4.61
CA ASN A 452 -17.93 11.94 5.21
C ASN A 452 -17.56 10.44 5.20
N VAL A 453 -17.49 9.83 6.39
CA VAL A 453 -17.16 8.42 6.58
C VAL A 453 -18.34 7.59 7.09
N GLY A 454 -19.57 8.03 6.86
CA GLY A 454 -20.80 7.33 7.18
C GLY A 454 -21.05 6.06 6.33
N ASN A 455 -22.05 5.27 6.73
CA ASN A 455 -22.40 4.01 6.06
C ASN A 455 -22.95 4.22 4.63
N LYS A 456 -23.61 5.37 4.40
CA LYS A 456 -24.15 5.72 3.08
C LYS A 456 -23.06 6.13 2.08
N THR A 457 -21.95 6.66 2.58
CA THR A 457 -20.82 7.12 1.76
C THR A 457 -19.83 6.00 1.52
N TYR A 458 -19.44 5.27 2.56
CA TYR A 458 -18.49 4.17 2.48
C TYR A 458 -19.00 2.95 3.24
N SER A 459 -19.02 1.79 2.56
CA SER A 459 -19.38 0.54 3.23
C SER A 459 -18.36 0.21 4.34
N ALA A 460 -18.79 -0.64 5.28
CA ALA A 460 -17.93 -1.11 6.35
C ALA A 460 -16.61 -1.73 5.84
N ASP A 461 -16.65 -2.49 4.74
CA ASP A 461 -15.45 -3.10 4.15
C ASP A 461 -14.46 -2.04 3.64
N VAL A 462 -14.95 -0.99 2.95
CA VAL A 462 -14.11 0.11 2.45
C VAL A 462 -13.49 0.89 3.61
N MET A 463 -14.25 1.14 4.68
CA MET A 463 -13.75 1.80 5.88
C MET A 463 -12.69 0.97 6.60
N GLY A 464 -12.92 -0.33 6.70
CA GLY A 464 -11.95 -1.25 7.26
C GLY A 464 -10.67 -1.33 6.44
N ASP A 465 -10.76 -1.39 5.11
CA ASP A 465 -9.59 -1.37 4.22
C ASP A 465 -8.80 -0.06 4.35
N ALA A 466 -9.50 1.08 4.48
CA ALA A 466 -8.86 2.37 4.73
C ALA A 466 -8.10 2.42 6.05
N TYR A 467 -8.69 1.83 7.08
CA TYR A 467 -8.09 1.73 8.40
C TYR A 467 -6.85 0.82 8.41
N GLU A 468 -6.94 -0.37 7.77
CA GLU A 468 -5.80 -1.26 7.60
C GLU A 468 -4.67 -0.61 6.79
N TYR A 469 -5.01 0.15 5.76
CA TYR A 469 -4.04 0.93 4.99
C TYR A 469 -3.25 1.91 5.88
N LEU A 470 -3.94 2.68 6.74
CA LEU A 470 -3.28 3.59 7.68
C LEU A 470 -2.39 2.82 8.66
N LEU A 471 -2.87 1.71 9.22
CA LEU A 471 -2.09 0.87 10.12
C LEU A 471 -0.81 0.38 9.44
N LYS A 472 -0.89 -0.07 8.19
CA LYS A 472 0.25 -0.53 7.40
C LYS A 472 1.25 0.59 7.15
N GLN A 473 0.81 1.76 6.68
CA GLN A 473 1.68 2.91 6.40
C GLN A 473 2.46 3.37 7.64
N PHE A 474 1.86 3.29 8.82
CA PHE A 474 2.53 3.69 10.07
C PHE A 474 3.30 2.55 10.76
N ALA A 475 3.11 1.29 10.34
CA ALA A 475 3.87 0.15 10.84
C ALA A 475 5.21 -0.04 10.13
N GLU A 476 5.32 0.31 8.85
CA GLU A 476 6.54 0.13 8.06
C GLU A 476 7.73 0.95 8.59
N ASP A 477 7.46 2.10 9.20
CA ASP A 477 8.50 2.94 9.81
C ASP A 477 8.92 2.45 11.22
N ALA A 478 8.15 1.56 11.86
CA ALA A 478 8.46 0.99 13.18
C ALA A 478 9.46 -0.19 13.15
N LYS A 479 10.12 -0.45 12.02
CA LYS A 479 11.08 -1.57 11.81
C LYS A 479 12.24 -1.65 12.83
N LYS A 480 12.39 -0.68 13.72
CA LYS A 480 13.44 -0.67 14.74
C LYS A 480 13.03 -1.27 16.09
N ASN A 481 11.76 -1.48 16.36
CA ASN A 481 11.28 -2.03 17.64
C ASN A 481 10.54 -3.34 17.40
N GLY A 482 11.27 -4.44 17.44
CA GLY A 482 10.85 -5.78 17.11
C GLY A 482 9.53 -6.22 17.72
N GLY A 483 8.73 -6.98 16.96
CA GLY A 483 7.85 -7.98 17.49
C GLY A 483 6.37 -7.92 17.14
N GLN A 484 5.86 -6.97 16.37
CA GLN A 484 4.49 -7.09 15.85
C GLN A 484 4.54 -7.52 14.38
N PHE A 485 4.38 -8.83 14.15
CA PHE A 485 4.35 -9.39 12.81
C PHE A 485 2.98 -9.15 12.18
N TYR A 486 2.94 -8.30 11.16
CA TYR A 486 1.77 -8.22 10.27
C TYR A 486 1.75 -9.48 9.41
N THR A 487 0.70 -10.28 9.52
CA THR A 487 0.51 -11.47 8.68
C THR A 487 0.09 -11.03 7.29
N PRO A 488 0.79 -11.47 6.21
CA PRO A 488 0.39 -11.13 4.84
C PRO A 488 -1.06 -11.53 4.56
N ARG A 489 -1.83 -10.62 3.98
CA ARG A 489 -3.28 -10.81 3.74
C ARG A 489 -3.58 -12.05 2.88
N SER A 490 -2.73 -12.36 1.90
CA SER A 490 -2.85 -13.57 1.08
C SER A 490 -2.71 -14.85 1.89
N VAL A 491 -1.78 -14.86 2.87
CA VAL A 491 -1.64 -16.00 3.80
C VAL A 491 -2.88 -16.11 4.67
N VAL A 492 -3.40 -14.99 5.21
CA VAL A 492 -4.65 -15.00 6.01
C VAL A 492 -5.82 -15.56 5.20
N LYS A 493 -5.96 -15.16 3.93
CA LYS A 493 -6.97 -15.73 3.01
C LYS A 493 -6.83 -17.24 2.86
N LEU A 494 -5.60 -17.75 2.71
CA LEU A 494 -5.36 -19.19 2.63
C LEU A 494 -5.79 -19.90 3.91
N LEU A 495 -5.40 -19.39 5.08
CA LEU A 495 -5.76 -19.97 6.37
C LEU A 495 -7.28 -20.03 6.56
N VAL A 496 -7.97 -18.93 6.25
CA VAL A 496 -9.43 -18.86 6.38
C VAL A 496 -10.15 -19.77 5.39
N LYS A 497 -9.63 -19.92 4.16
CA LYS A 497 -10.15 -20.89 3.19
C LYS A 497 -10.00 -22.33 3.69
N ILE A 498 -8.86 -22.67 4.31
CA ILE A 498 -8.60 -24.00 4.90
C ILE A 498 -9.52 -24.24 6.10
N LEU A 499 -9.65 -23.26 6.97
CA LEU A 499 -10.49 -23.34 8.18
C LEU A 499 -11.98 -23.49 7.79
N ASP A 500 -12.40 -22.71 6.79
CA ASP A 500 -13.72 -22.68 6.17
C ASP A 500 -14.86 -22.61 7.22
N PRO A 501 -14.90 -21.53 8.04
CA PRO A 501 -15.90 -21.37 9.07
C PRO A 501 -17.31 -21.28 8.50
N LYS A 502 -18.27 -21.98 9.12
CA LYS A 502 -19.65 -22.08 8.68
C LYS A 502 -20.58 -21.14 9.44
N ALA A 503 -21.79 -20.97 8.92
CA ALA A 503 -22.82 -20.13 9.55
C ALA A 503 -23.09 -20.53 11.00
N GLY A 504 -23.01 -19.57 11.90
CA GLY A 504 -23.27 -19.76 13.32
C GLY A 504 -22.12 -20.36 14.14
N GLU A 505 -21.02 -20.79 13.49
CA GLU A 505 -19.85 -21.28 14.18
C GLU A 505 -19.06 -20.13 14.86
N THR A 506 -18.39 -20.47 15.95
CA THR A 506 -17.52 -19.55 16.67
C THR A 506 -16.11 -19.56 16.09
N VAL A 507 -15.48 -18.38 16.03
CA VAL A 507 -14.06 -18.22 15.62
C VAL A 507 -13.28 -17.59 16.77
N TYR A 508 -12.12 -18.16 17.10
CA TYR A 508 -11.23 -17.68 18.16
C TYR A 508 -9.80 -17.48 17.68
N ASP A 509 -9.25 -16.31 18.02
CA ASP A 509 -7.83 -16.00 17.85
C ASP A 509 -7.20 -15.67 19.20
N PRO A 510 -6.33 -16.54 19.76
CA PRO A 510 -5.69 -16.33 21.06
C PRO A 510 -4.60 -15.24 21.06
N THR A 511 -4.23 -14.72 19.89
CA THR A 511 -3.17 -13.71 19.69
C THR A 511 -3.58 -12.72 18.60
N CYS A 512 -4.81 -12.20 18.71
CA CYS A 512 -5.53 -11.60 17.60
C CYS A 512 -4.89 -10.33 17.00
N GLY A 513 -3.89 -9.75 17.65
CA GLY A 513 -3.25 -8.54 17.15
C GLY A 513 -4.28 -7.45 16.87
N THR A 514 -4.30 -6.92 15.66
CA THR A 514 -5.28 -5.92 15.19
C THR A 514 -6.59 -6.54 14.66
N GLY A 515 -6.80 -7.83 14.81
CA GLY A 515 -8.02 -8.54 14.42
C GLY A 515 -8.09 -8.97 12.95
N GLY A 516 -7.00 -8.88 12.18
CA GLY A 516 -7.02 -9.15 10.74
C GLY A 516 -7.49 -10.55 10.34
N MET A 517 -7.13 -11.59 11.09
CA MET A 517 -7.61 -12.97 10.84
C MET A 517 -9.10 -13.14 11.14
N LEU A 518 -9.58 -12.51 12.22
CA LEU A 518 -10.99 -12.51 12.58
C LEU A 518 -11.84 -11.79 11.53
N ILE A 519 -11.37 -10.66 11.03
CA ILE A 519 -12.04 -9.89 9.97
C ILE A 519 -12.13 -10.70 8.67
N GLU A 520 -11.04 -11.34 8.25
CA GLU A 520 -11.05 -12.17 7.05
C GLU A 520 -11.99 -13.37 7.20
N SER A 521 -12.10 -13.94 8.41
CA SER A 521 -13.09 -15.00 8.71
C SER A 521 -14.53 -14.48 8.53
N ILE A 522 -14.84 -13.27 8.99
CA ILE A 522 -16.14 -12.62 8.79
C ILE A 522 -16.39 -12.40 7.29
N ARG A 523 -15.40 -11.85 6.56
CA ARG A 523 -15.51 -11.63 5.10
C ARG A 523 -15.75 -12.92 4.33
N HIS A 524 -15.05 -13.98 4.71
CA HIS A 524 -15.24 -15.30 4.10
C HIS A 524 -16.68 -15.79 4.22
N MET A 525 -17.26 -15.70 5.41
CA MET A 525 -18.65 -16.05 5.66
C MET A 525 -19.65 -15.15 4.90
N HIS A 526 -19.41 -13.82 4.89
CA HIS A 526 -20.23 -12.88 4.13
C HIS A 526 -20.20 -13.14 2.62
N ASN A 527 -19.02 -13.44 2.06
CA ASN A 527 -18.87 -13.77 0.65
C ASN A 527 -19.63 -15.05 0.27
N GLN A 528 -19.75 -15.98 1.20
CA GLN A 528 -20.58 -17.18 1.06
C GLN A 528 -22.06 -16.93 1.40
N LYS A 529 -22.44 -15.68 1.71
CA LYS A 529 -23.79 -15.30 2.17
C LYS A 529 -24.21 -16.01 3.46
N LEU A 530 -23.25 -16.31 4.32
CA LEU A 530 -23.46 -16.94 5.61
C LEU A 530 -23.51 -15.86 6.71
N ALA A 531 -24.38 -16.07 7.70
CA ALA A 531 -24.31 -15.31 8.92
C ALA A 531 -23.10 -15.78 9.75
N TYR A 532 -22.24 -14.85 10.19
CA TYR A 532 -21.16 -15.23 11.09
C TYR A 532 -21.69 -15.54 12.50
N GLY A 533 -20.98 -16.45 13.19
CA GLY A 533 -21.21 -16.71 14.61
C GLY A 533 -20.51 -15.66 15.47
N LYS A 534 -20.33 -15.97 16.72
CA LYS A 534 -19.65 -15.09 17.64
C LYS A 534 -18.13 -15.17 17.48
N ILE A 535 -17.51 -14.01 17.38
CA ILE A 535 -16.06 -13.84 17.18
C ILE A 535 -15.38 -13.58 18.52
N PHE A 536 -14.25 -14.24 18.77
CA PHE A 536 -13.48 -14.12 19.99
C PHE A 536 -12.02 -13.86 19.70
N GLY A 537 -11.40 -12.96 20.47
CA GLY A 537 -9.99 -12.69 20.37
C GLY A 537 -9.37 -12.36 21.73
N GLN A 538 -8.10 -12.69 21.90
CA GLN A 538 -7.32 -12.23 23.05
C GLN A 538 -6.01 -11.59 22.57
N GLU A 539 -5.64 -10.45 23.18
CA GLU A 539 -4.44 -9.70 22.84
C GLU A 539 -3.78 -9.15 24.10
N ILE A 540 -2.48 -9.33 24.24
CA ILE A 540 -1.74 -8.90 25.44
C ILE A 540 -1.58 -7.37 25.48
N ASN A 541 -1.37 -6.72 24.34
CA ASN A 541 -1.15 -5.28 24.27
C ASN A 541 -2.48 -4.53 24.31
N MET A 542 -2.65 -3.63 25.27
CA MET A 542 -3.88 -2.88 25.48
C MET A 542 -4.27 -2.03 24.25
N THR A 543 -3.34 -1.29 23.70
CA THR A 543 -3.60 -0.46 22.51
C THR A 543 -3.94 -1.29 21.29
N THR A 544 -3.24 -2.42 21.08
CA THR A 544 -3.51 -3.33 19.97
C THR A 544 -4.89 -4.00 20.11
N SER A 545 -5.28 -4.37 21.34
CA SER A 545 -6.62 -4.89 21.65
C SER A 545 -7.72 -3.86 21.33
N ALA A 546 -7.51 -2.59 21.69
CA ALA A 546 -8.43 -1.50 21.35
C ALA A 546 -8.53 -1.30 19.83
N ILE A 547 -7.40 -1.37 19.12
CA ILE A 547 -7.34 -1.31 17.66
C ILE A 547 -8.13 -2.47 17.04
N ALA A 548 -8.00 -3.69 17.56
CA ALA A 548 -8.77 -4.85 17.08
C ALA A 548 -10.29 -4.63 17.19
N ARG A 549 -10.74 -4.07 18.32
CA ARG A 549 -12.16 -3.75 18.54
C ARG A 549 -12.66 -2.68 17.58
N MET A 550 -11.90 -1.59 17.42
CA MET A 550 -12.24 -0.53 16.44
C MET A 550 -12.30 -1.11 15.02
N ASN A 551 -11.32 -1.94 14.65
CA ASN A 551 -11.21 -2.54 13.33
C ASN A 551 -12.41 -3.46 13.04
N LEU A 552 -12.80 -4.30 13.98
CA LEU A 552 -14.00 -5.14 13.87
C LEU A 552 -15.27 -4.30 13.68
N TYR A 553 -15.46 -3.25 14.47
CA TYR A 553 -16.60 -2.34 14.28
C TYR A 553 -16.59 -1.64 12.91
N LEU A 554 -15.44 -1.19 12.46
CA LEU A 554 -15.30 -0.56 11.13
C LEU A 554 -15.65 -1.51 9.98
N HIS A 555 -15.43 -2.83 10.18
CA HIS A 555 -15.84 -3.88 9.25
C HIS A 555 -17.28 -4.38 9.46
N GLY A 556 -18.07 -3.68 10.27
CA GLY A 556 -19.48 -3.99 10.50
C GLY A 556 -19.74 -5.20 11.40
N ALA A 557 -18.74 -5.67 12.14
CA ALA A 557 -18.95 -6.73 13.13
C ALA A 557 -19.58 -6.16 14.40
N HIS A 558 -20.63 -6.82 14.91
CA HIS A 558 -21.34 -6.40 16.12
C HIS A 558 -21.33 -7.47 17.21
N ASP A 559 -21.17 -8.75 16.86
CA ASP A 559 -21.14 -9.86 17.84
C ASP A 559 -19.73 -10.43 17.98
N PHE A 560 -18.90 -9.73 18.74
CA PHE A 560 -17.55 -10.15 19.04
C PHE A 560 -17.17 -9.85 20.51
N VAL A 561 -16.14 -10.55 21.00
CA VAL A 561 -15.52 -10.30 22.31
C VAL A 561 -14.01 -10.31 22.15
N ILE A 562 -13.36 -9.17 22.34
CA ILE A 562 -11.91 -9.05 22.39
C ILE A 562 -11.49 -8.72 23.82
N GLU A 563 -10.71 -9.62 24.42
CA GLU A 563 -10.21 -9.51 25.78
C GLU A 563 -8.73 -9.13 25.79
N GLN A 564 -8.37 -8.22 26.71
CA GLN A 564 -6.97 -7.87 26.93
C GLN A 564 -6.35 -8.81 27.98
N GLY A 565 -5.18 -9.39 27.67
CA GLY A 565 -4.43 -10.22 28.61
C GLY A 565 -3.46 -11.19 27.96
N ASP A 566 -2.53 -11.69 28.76
CA ASP A 566 -1.58 -12.74 28.37
C ASP A 566 -2.29 -14.09 28.30
N THR A 567 -2.45 -14.63 27.11
CA THR A 567 -3.19 -15.87 26.88
C THR A 567 -2.54 -17.10 27.52
N LEU A 568 -1.21 -17.15 27.56
CA LEU A 568 -0.52 -18.29 28.18
C LEU A 568 -0.60 -18.25 29.69
N ARG A 569 -0.48 -17.07 30.32
CA ARG A 569 -0.51 -16.92 31.76
C ARG A 569 -1.92 -16.75 32.33
N THR A 570 -2.75 -15.98 31.64
CA THR A 570 -4.10 -15.59 32.09
C THR A 570 -5.10 -15.64 30.95
N PRO A 571 -5.44 -16.84 30.46
CA PRO A 571 -6.49 -16.96 29.46
C PRO A 571 -7.78 -16.34 29.98
N LYS A 572 -8.60 -15.75 29.10
CA LYS A 572 -9.80 -14.99 29.48
C LYS A 572 -11.10 -15.71 29.18
N PHE A 573 -11.09 -16.71 28.34
CA PHE A 573 -12.34 -17.39 27.94
C PHE A 573 -12.54 -18.71 28.68
N PHE A 574 -13.59 -18.74 29.51
CA PHE A 574 -13.98 -19.89 30.31
C PHE A 574 -15.46 -20.23 30.14
N LYS A 575 -15.76 -21.51 30.31
CA LYS A 575 -17.12 -22.03 30.42
C LYS A 575 -17.15 -23.13 31.46
N GLY A 576 -17.93 -22.93 32.55
CA GLY A 576 -18.01 -23.93 33.62
C GLY A 576 -16.69 -24.16 34.38
N GLY A 577 -15.80 -23.17 34.45
CA GLY A 577 -14.50 -23.29 35.11
C GLY A 577 -13.39 -23.93 34.27
N GLN A 578 -13.70 -24.34 33.06
CA GLN A 578 -12.73 -24.89 32.10
C GLN A 578 -12.47 -23.89 30.95
N ILE A 579 -11.38 -24.07 30.23
CA ILE A 579 -11.11 -23.30 28.98
C ILE A 579 -12.33 -23.48 28.06
N ARG A 580 -12.84 -22.38 27.56
CA ARG A 580 -13.92 -22.39 26.56
C ARG A 580 -13.43 -22.97 25.25
N THR A 581 -14.24 -23.83 24.65
CA THR A 581 -13.99 -24.39 23.32
C THR A 581 -14.72 -23.63 22.23
N PHE A 582 -14.15 -23.67 21.02
CA PHE A 582 -14.61 -22.97 19.84
C PHE A 582 -14.60 -23.92 18.64
N ASP A 583 -15.49 -23.68 17.67
CA ASP A 583 -15.58 -24.48 16.45
C ASP A 583 -14.33 -24.27 15.58
N ASN A 584 -13.86 -23.03 15.50
CA ASN A 584 -12.73 -22.64 14.68
C ASN A 584 -11.71 -21.85 15.51
N VAL A 585 -10.43 -22.25 15.45
CA VAL A 585 -9.30 -21.54 16.06
C VAL A 585 -8.34 -21.11 14.94
N ILE A 586 -7.95 -19.86 14.92
CA ILE A 586 -7.00 -19.32 13.93
C ILE A 586 -5.99 -18.43 14.64
N ALA A 587 -4.69 -18.56 14.34
CA ALA A 587 -3.69 -17.77 15.03
C ALA A 587 -2.39 -17.59 14.25
N ASN A 588 -1.69 -16.49 14.59
CA ASN A 588 -0.28 -16.28 14.30
C ASN A 588 0.40 -15.82 15.60
N PRO A 589 0.74 -16.75 16.53
CA PRO A 589 1.36 -16.42 17.79
C PRO A 589 2.80 -15.92 17.61
N PRO A 590 3.37 -15.18 18.59
CA PRO A 590 4.77 -14.75 18.54
C PRO A 590 5.70 -15.97 18.54
N PHE A 591 6.63 -16.04 17.57
CA PHE A 591 7.55 -17.16 17.39
C PHE A 591 8.67 -17.16 18.43
N GLY A 592 9.01 -18.34 18.94
CA GLY A 592 10.18 -18.54 19.80
C GLY A 592 10.18 -17.66 21.05
N LEU A 593 9.03 -17.36 21.61
CA LEU A 593 8.90 -16.52 22.80
C LEU A 593 9.61 -17.19 24.00
N SER A 594 10.58 -16.49 24.60
CA SER A 594 11.29 -16.90 25.82
C SER A 594 10.73 -16.19 27.06
N GLY A 595 10.93 -16.80 28.24
CA GLY A 595 10.44 -16.22 29.49
C GLY A 595 8.91 -16.11 29.59
N TRP A 596 8.21 -16.97 28.86
CA TRP A 596 6.76 -16.98 28.68
C TRP A 596 5.98 -17.51 29.91
N GLY A 597 6.66 -18.01 30.92
CA GLY A 597 6.04 -18.51 32.13
C GLY A 597 5.90 -20.03 32.16
N ALA A 598 6.93 -20.74 31.67
CA ALA A 598 7.00 -22.21 31.67
C ALA A 598 6.75 -22.83 33.04
N ASP A 599 7.29 -22.25 34.13
CA ASP A 599 7.08 -22.73 35.49
C ASP A 599 5.61 -22.77 35.92
N ALA A 600 4.86 -21.73 35.56
CA ALA A 600 3.42 -21.69 35.82
C ALA A 600 2.65 -22.68 34.90
N PHE A 601 3.11 -22.88 33.68
CA PHE A 601 2.50 -23.80 32.72
C PHE A 601 2.79 -25.26 33.07
N GLU A 602 3.88 -25.58 33.75
CA GLU A 602 4.18 -26.93 34.20
C GLU A 602 3.12 -27.47 35.18
N THR A 603 2.51 -26.57 35.97
CA THR A 603 1.39 -26.88 36.88
C THR A 603 0.12 -26.19 36.44
N ASP A 604 -0.12 -26.09 35.12
CA ASP A 604 -1.20 -25.32 34.54
C ASP A 604 -2.57 -25.64 35.15
N GLN A 605 -3.13 -24.68 35.89
CA GLN A 605 -4.44 -24.84 36.56
C GLN A 605 -5.58 -25.04 35.56
N TYR A 606 -5.35 -24.76 34.26
CA TYR A 606 -6.32 -24.88 33.19
C TYR A 606 -6.21 -26.21 32.42
N GLY A 607 -5.20 -27.05 32.78
CA GLY A 607 -5.01 -28.37 32.20
C GLY A 607 -4.52 -28.39 30.76
N ARG A 608 -3.82 -27.33 30.31
CA ARG A 608 -3.35 -27.23 28.89
C ARG A 608 -2.04 -27.97 28.65
N ASN A 609 -1.29 -28.34 29.69
CA ASN A 609 0.01 -29.01 29.59
C ASN A 609 -0.10 -30.54 29.42
N PHE A 610 -1.17 -31.02 28.81
CA PHE A 610 -1.53 -32.45 28.74
C PHE A 610 -0.51 -33.31 27.99
N TRP A 611 0.31 -32.72 27.11
CA TRP A 611 1.43 -33.40 26.42
C TRP A 611 2.78 -33.13 27.05
N GLY A 612 2.88 -32.21 28.01
CA GLY A 612 4.09 -31.84 28.76
C GLY A 612 4.38 -30.33 28.59
N CYS A 613 5.32 -29.85 29.40
CA CYS A 613 5.73 -28.45 29.38
C CYS A 613 6.91 -28.24 28.42
N PRO A 614 6.80 -27.33 27.41
CA PRO A 614 7.92 -26.94 26.57
C PRO A 614 9.05 -26.27 27.39
N SER A 615 10.20 -26.03 26.75
CA SER A 615 11.30 -25.28 27.37
C SER A 615 10.92 -23.82 27.59
N ASP A 616 11.48 -23.18 28.64
CA ASP A 616 11.25 -21.76 28.92
C ASP A 616 11.79 -20.83 27.83
N SER A 617 12.73 -21.36 27.03
CA SER A 617 13.28 -20.61 25.89
C SER A 617 12.37 -20.57 24.66
N ASN A 618 11.27 -21.36 24.63
CA ASN A 618 10.39 -21.45 23.45
C ASN A 618 8.96 -21.85 23.82
N ALA A 619 8.00 -20.94 23.58
CA ALA A 619 6.58 -21.12 23.87
C ALA A 619 5.79 -21.83 22.74
N ASP A 620 6.39 -22.17 21.60
CA ASP A 620 5.66 -22.58 20.38
C ASP A 620 4.69 -23.74 20.67
N PHE A 621 5.13 -24.77 21.41
CA PHE A 621 4.26 -25.88 21.81
C PHE A 621 3.30 -25.59 22.97
N ALA A 622 3.52 -24.52 23.73
CA ALA A 622 2.53 -24.04 24.69
C ALA A 622 1.34 -23.38 23.96
N TRP A 623 1.63 -22.61 22.90
CA TRP A 623 0.62 -22.07 22.02
C TRP A 623 -0.22 -23.16 21.34
N ILE A 624 0.43 -24.18 20.77
CA ILE A 624 -0.27 -25.32 20.15
C ILE A 624 -1.18 -26.02 21.17
N GLN A 625 -0.68 -26.32 22.38
CA GLN A 625 -1.48 -26.96 23.43
C GLN A 625 -2.65 -26.09 23.89
N HIS A 626 -2.46 -24.76 24.03
CA HIS A 626 -3.56 -23.85 24.33
C HIS A 626 -4.65 -23.89 23.25
N MET A 627 -4.26 -23.85 21.98
CA MET A 627 -5.21 -23.89 20.88
C MET A 627 -5.95 -25.23 20.81
N VAL A 628 -5.26 -26.35 20.98
CA VAL A 628 -5.90 -27.67 21.05
C VAL A 628 -6.88 -27.77 22.22
N ALA A 629 -6.55 -27.19 23.39
CA ALA A 629 -7.47 -27.12 24.53
C ALA A 629 -8.70 -26.22 24.24
N SER A 630 -8.56 -25.29 23.32
CA SER A 630 -9.62 -24.36 22.90
C SER A 630 -10.43 -24.83 21.70
N MET A 631 -10.07 -25.95 21.07
CA MET A 631 -10.87 -26.55 20.00
C MET A 631 -12.09 -27.28 20.55
N ASP A 632 -13.24 -27.19 19.89
CA ASP A 632 -14.36 -28.06 20.19
C ASP A 632 -13.89 -29.52 20.13
N PRO A 633 -14.18 -30.34 21.15
CA PRO A 633 -13.60 -31.68 21.27
C PRO A 633 -14.11 -32.66 20.18
N ILE A 634 -15.23 -32.36 19.51
CA ILE A 634 -15.84 -33.22 18.51
C ILE A 634 -15.48 -32.74 17.09
N HIS A 635 -15.73 -31.49 16.76
CA HIS A 635 -15.60 -30.96 15.40
C HIS A 635 -14.72 -29.71 15.27
N GLY A 636 -14.00 -29.37 16.36
CA GLY A 636 -13.14 -28.20 16.35
C GLY A 636 -11.98 -28.31 15.35
N LYS A 637 -11.70 -27.21 14.66
CA LYS A 637 -10.59 -27.05 13.75
C LYS A 637 -9.64 -25.96 14.23
N CYS A 638 -8.35 -26.10 13.87
CA CYS A 638 -7.37 -25.05 14.12
C CYS A 638 -6.42 -24.92 12.95
N VAL A 639 -6.18 -23.69 12.52
CA VAL A 639 -5.17 -23.35 11.50
C VAL A 639 -4.24 -22.30 12.09
N VAL A 640 -2.98 -22.65 12.26
CA VAL A 640 -2.01 -21.81 12.96
C VAL A 640 -0.70 -21.66 12.18
N ILE A 641 -0.18 -20.43 12.15
CA ILE A 641 1.15 -20.13 11.62
C ILE A 641 2.18 -20.39 12.72
N MET A 642 3.19 -21.19 12.41
CA MET A 642 4.26 -21.54 13.33
C MET A 642 5.64 -21.45 12.64
N PRO A 643 6.74 -21.26 13.40
CA PRO A 643 8.07 -21.40 12.82
C PRO A 643 8.32 -22.86 12.42
N GLN A 644 9.01 -23.06 11.29
CA GLN A 644 9.28 -24.43 10.80
C GLN A 644 10.01 -25.33 11.82
N GLY A 645 10.67 -24.75 12.84
CA GLY A 645 11.29 -25.49 13.93
C GLY A 645 10.37 -26.48 14.63
N VAL A 646 9.05 -26.17 14.75
CA VAL A 646 8.06 -27.07 15.37
C VAL A 646 7.96 -28.42 14.65
N LEU A 647 8.35 -28.48 13.38
CA LEU A 647 8.24 -29.68 12.55
C LEU A 647 9.33 -30.71 12.87
N PHE A 648 10.50 -30.28 13.41
CA PHE A 648 11.66 -31.17 13.53
C PHE A 648 12.50 -31.01 14.81
N HIS A 649 12.32 -29.96 15.64
CA HIS A 649 13.09 -29.83 16.88
C HIS A 649 12.94 -31.08 17.77
N GLY A 650 14.03 -31.49 18.40
CA GLY A 650 14.10 -32.62 19.34
C GLY A 650 13.83 -32.20 20.80
N GLY A 651 14.21 -33.07 21.74
CA GLY A 651 14.05 -32.78 23.17
C GLY A 651 12.58 -32.74 23.62
N LYS A 652 12.25 -31.85 24.57
CA LYS A 652 10.87 -31.70 25.10
C LYS A 652 9.85 -31.41 23.97
N GLU A 653 10.21 -30.56 23.04
CA GLU A 653 9.37 -30.18 21.89
C GLU A 653 9.09 -31.40 20.99
N GLY A 654 10.09 -32.25 20.75
CA GLY A 654 9.96 -33.48 20.01
C GLY A 654 8.99 -34.48 20.64
N GLU A 655 9.04 -34.61 21.98
CA GLU A 655 8.13 -35.50 22.72
C GLU A 655 6.69 -34.98 22.68
N ILE A 656 6.47 -33.66 22.78
CA ILE A 656 5.14 -33.06 22.67
C ILE A 656 4.61 -33.23 21.23
N ARG A 657 5.45 -33.00 20.20
CA ARG A 657 5.09 -33.21 18.80
C ARG A 657 4.69 -34.67 18.53
N LYS A 658 5.45 -35.64 19.06
CA LYS A 658 5.10 -37.05 18.97
C LYS A 658 3.70 -37.33 19.49
N LYS A 659 3.36 -36.84 20.69
CA LYS A 659 2.03 -37.02 21.29
C LYS A 659 0.94 -36.31 20.50
N LEU A 660 1.20 -35.12 19.98
CA LEU A 660 0.30 -34.42 19.07
C LEU A 660 -0.03 -35.26 17.84
N ILE A 661 0.99 -35.84 17.19
CA ILE A 661 0.82 -36.69 15.99
C ILE A 661 0.05 -37.97 16.35
N GLN A 662 0.41 -38.61 17.47
CA GLN A 662 -0.27 -39.82 17.93
C GLN A 662 -1.73 -39.59 18.33
N SER A 663 -2.10 -38.34 18.64
CA SER A 663 -3.52 -37.99 18.89
C SER A 663 -4.38 -37.90 17.61
N ASP A 664 -3.77 -38.11 16.45
CA ASP A 664 -4.38 -38.03 15.11
C ASP A 664 -5.09 -36.68 14.82
N LYS A 665 -4.67 -35.60 15.44
CA LYS A 665 -5.25 -34.26 15.24
C LYS A 665 -4.63 -33.49 14.09
N VAL A 666 -3.37 -33.80 13.72
CA VAL A 666 -2.69 -33.13 12.60
C VAL A 666 -3.28 -33.59 11.29
N GLU A 667 -3.95 -32.71 10.56
CA GLU A 667 -4.53 -33.01 9.24
C GLU A 667 -3.56 -32.66 8.11
N ALA A 668 -2.97 -31.46 8.16
CA ALA A 668 -2.01 -31.03 7.14
C ALA A 668 -0.92 -30.12 7.70
N VAL A 669 0.21 -30.08 6.99
CA VAL A 669 1.29 -29.11 7.21
C VAL A 669 1.62 -28.47 5.86
N ILE A 670 1.69 -27.13 5.83
CA ILE A 670 2.07 -26.37 4.63
C ILE A 670 3.30 -25.53 4.98
N THR A 671 4.41 -25.72 4.29
CA THR A 671 5.60 -24.87 4.46
C THR A 671 5.59 -23.69 3.51
N PHE A 672 6.24 -22.59 3.90
CA PHE A 672 6.36 -21.40 3.06
C PHE A 672 7.83 -21.09 2.75
N VAL A 673 8.02 -20.33 1.67
CA VAL A 673 9.32 -19.75 1.32
C VAL A 673 9.78 -18.76 2.40
N GLY A 674 11.08 -18.67 2.63
CA GLY A 674 11.66 -17.64 3.49
C GLY A 674 11.40 -16.24 2.93
N GLY A 675 11.28 -15.24 3.80
CA GLY A 675 11.04 -13.85 3.42
C GLY A 675 9.60 -13.52 3.00
N LEU A 676 8.63 -14.42 3.25
CA LEU A 676 7.20 -14.13 3.05
C LEU A 676 6.63 -13.27 4.20
N PHE A 677 7.15 -13.44 5.41
CA PHE A 677 6.71 -12.71 6.61
C PHE A 677 7.65 -11.55 6.93
N PHE A 678 7.08 -10.38 7.23
CA PHE A 678 7.87 -9.19 7.57
C PHE A 678 8.73 -9.40 8.83
N GLY A 679 10.01 -9.06 8.73
CA GLY A 679 10.92 -9.04 9.88
C GLY A 679 11.35 -10.41 10.43
N ALA A 680 10.80 -11.50 9.93
CA ALA A 680 11.19 -12.84 10.34
C ALA A 680 12.28 -13.40 9.41
N GLY A 681 13.51 -13.52 9.92
CA GLY A 681 14.55 -14.32 9.26
C GLY A 681 14.27 -15.82 9.26
N VAL A 682 13.14 -16.24 9.85
CA VAL A 682 12.76 -17.64 10.06
C VAL A 682 11.65 -18.03 9.08
N SER A 683 11.82 -19.16 8.42
CA SER A 683 10.77 -19.73 7.56
C SER A 683 9.61 -20.24 8.42
N ALA A 684 8.38 -19.92 7.99
CA ALA A 684 7.15 -20.32 8.67
C ALA A 684 6.48 -21.53 7.99
N CYS A 685 5.58 -22.17 8.73
CA CYS A 685 4.66 -23.19 8.23
C CYS A 685 3.26 -22.96 8.80
N VAL A 686 2.27 -23.52 8.14
CA VAL A 686 0.90 -23.65 8.68
C VAL A 686 0.74 -25.07 9.20
N LEU A 687 0.21 -25.18 10.41
CA LEU A 687 -0.22 -26.43 11.01
C LEU A 687 -1.75 -26.44 11.03
N CYS A 688 -2.35 -27.40 10.32
CA CYS A 688 -3.80 -27.61 10.28
C CYS A 688 -4.16 -28.77 11.22
N LEU A 689 -4.99 -28.47 12.22
CA LEU A 689 -5.49 -29.45 13.20
C LEU A 689 -7.00 -29.61 13.03
N ASN A 690 -7.47 -30.86 13.12
CA ASN A 690 -8.88 -31.18 12.95
C ASN A 690 -9.27 -32.34 13.91
N ASN A 691 -10.27 -32.09 14.76
CA ASN A 691 -10.82 -33.12 15.65
C ASN A 691 -11.78 -34.06 14.93
N ASP A 692 -12.35 -33.64 13.79
CA ASP A 692 -13.25 -34.45 12.99
C ASP A 692 -12.71 -34.68 11.57
N LYS A 693 -11.56 -35.31 11.51
CA LYS A 693 -10.93 -35.66 10.22
C LYS A 693 -11.86 -36.58 9.41
N PRO A 694 -12.02 -36.34 8.08
CA PRO A 694 -12.69 -37.26 7.19
C PRO A 694 -12.16 -38.68 7.35
N ALA A 695 -13.00 -39.68 7.13
CA ALA A 695 -12.66 -41.09 7.40
C ALA A 695 -11.43 -41.55 6.61
N ASP A 696 -11.22 -41.05 5.41
CA ASP A 696 -10.07 -41.32 4.53
C ASP A 696 -8.80 -40.54 4.89
N HIS A 697 -8.90 -39.51 5.73
CA HIS A 697 -7.76 -38.76 6.29
C HIS A 697 -7.28 -39.30 7.66
N ARG A 698 -8.07 -40.13 8.34
CA ARG A 698 -7.72 -40.65 9.66
C ARG A 698 -6.46 -41.52 9.59
N GLY A 699 -5.57 -41.31 10.55
CA GLY A 699 -4.25 -41.94 10.60
C GLY A 699 -3.28 -41.45 9.54
N LYS A 700 -3.57 -40.33 8.87
CA LYS A 700 -2.72 -39.74 7.82
C LYS A 700 -2.52 -38.25 8.05
N VAL A 701 -1.44 -37.71 7.49
CA VAL A 701 -1.10 -36.29 7.47
C VAL A 701 -0.71 -35.91 6.06
N LEU A 702 -1.31 -34.84 5.55
CA LEU A 702 -0.90 -34.23 4.27
C LEU A 702 0.25 -33.26 4.51
N LEU A 703 1.36 -33.45 3.83
CA LEU A 703 2.50 -32.52 3.84
C LEU A 703 2.52 -31.79 2.50
N ILE A 704 2.59 -30.44 2.53
CA ILE A 704 2.63 -29.59 1.33
C ILE A 704 3.90 -28.72 1.39
N ASP A 705 4.71 -28.80 0.35
CA ASP A 705 5.85 -27.92 0.13
C ASP A 705 5.42 -26.68 -0.66
N GLY A 706 5.04 -25.62 0.05
CA GLY A 706 4.73 -24.31 -0.52
C GLY A 706 5.94 -23.41 -0.73
N SER A 707 7.16 -23.94 -0.57
CA SER A 707 8.39 -23.15 -0.74
C SER A 707 8.62 -22.67 -2.18
N THR A 708 7.92 -23.23 -3.14
CA THR A 708 7.91 -22.82 -4.55
C THR A 708 6.62 -22.14 -5.00
N ILE A 709 5.63 -22.04 -4.11
CA ILE A 709 4.33 -21.42 -4.39
C ILE A 709 4.36 -19.98 -3.89
N TYR A 710 5.00 -19.11 -4.67
CA TYR A 710 5.10 -17.69 -4.34
C TYR A 710 5.51 -16.88 -5.57
N THR A 711 5.22 -15.59 -5.53
CA THR A 711 5.71 -14.61 -6.49
C THR A 711 6.89 -13.87 -5.88
N ALA A 712 8.07 -13.98 -6.50
CA ALA A 712 9.28 -13.29 -6.05
C ALA A 712 9.14 -11.77 -6.31
N LYS A 713 9.42 -10.95 -5.29
CA LYS A 713 9.56 -9.49 -5.43
C LYS A 713 10.84 -9.03 -4.74
N ARG A 714 11.42 -7.93 -5.22
CA ARG A 714 12.73 -7.41 -4.75
C ARG A 714 12.79 -7.16 -3.24
N ALA A 715 11.74 -6.63 -2.64
CA ALA A 715 11.71 -6.29 -1.22
C ALA A 715 11.27 -7.43 -0.33
N GLN A 716 10.36 -8.29 -0.80
CA GLN A 716 9.75 -9.37 -0.05
C GLN A 716 9.01 -10.33 -0.99
N ASN A 717 9.11 -11.64 -0.73
CA ASN A 717 8.27 -12.61 -1.41
C ASN A 717 6.79 -12.42 -1.03
N ILE A 718 5.90 -12.59 -1.99
CA ILE A 718 4.45 -12.51 -1.78
C ILE A 718 3.77 -13.77 -2.30
N MET A 719 2.55 -14.03 -1.83
CA MET A 719 1.63 -14.97 -2.47
C MET A 719 0.61 -14.17 -3.28
N SER A 720 0.47 -14.48 -4.57
CA SER A 720 -0.62 -13.97 -5.39
C SER A 720 -1.94 -14.72 -5.06
N ASP A 721 -3.06 -14.25 -5.62
CA ASP A 721 -4.32 -14.99 -5.45
C ASP A 721 -4.26 -16.36 -6.15
N GLU A 722 -3.50 -16.51 -7.25
CA GLU A 722 -3.22 -17.79 -7.92
C GLU A 722 -2.39 -18.73 -7.04
N ASP A 723 -1.37 -18.21 -6.34
CA ASP A 723 -0.55 -19.00 -5.39
C ASP A 723 -1.43 -19.51 -4.23
N VAL A 724 -2.34 -18.68 -3.74
CA VAL A 724 -3.33 -19.06 -2.70
C VAL A 724 -4.23 -20.18 -3.20
N GLU A 725 -4.80 -20.06 -4.41
CA GLU A 725 -5.65 -21.09 -4.99
C GLU A 725 -4.90 -22.40 -5.24
N GLN A 726 -3.64 -22.33 -5.69
CA GLN A 726 -2.81 -23.52 -5.90
C GLN A 726 -2.54 -24.25 -4.58
N ALA A 727 -2.13 -23.51 -3.53
CA ALA A 727 -1.89 -24.11 -2.21
C ALA A 727 -3.18 -24.70 -1.62
N PHE A 728 -4.30 -23.97 -1.74
CA PHE A 728 -5.60 -24.44 -1.27
C PHE A 728 -6.09 -25.68 -2.03
N LYS A 729 -5.87 -25.74 -3.35
CA LYS A 729 -6.22 -26.93 -4.15
C LYS A 729 -5.43 -28.17 -3.72
N LEU A 730 -4.13 -28.04 -3.47
CA LEU A 730 -3.33 -29.15 -2.93
C LEU A 730 -3.87 -29.68 -1.59
N TYR A 731 -4.32 -28.74 -0.72
CA TYR A 731 -4.98 -29.10 0.54
C TYR A 731 -6.32 -29.85 0.31
N GLN A 732 -7.17 -29.34 -0.59
CA GLN A 732 -8.48 -29.95 -0.89
C GLN A 732 -8.36 -31.32 -1.54
N ASP A 733 -7.46 -31.47 -2.52
CA ASP A 733 -7.28 -32.72 -3.27
C ASP A 733 -6.73 -33.85 -2.38
N TYR A 734 -6.01 -33.52 -1.31
CA TYR A 734 -5.44 -34.44 -0.31
C TYR A 734 -4.74 -35.64 -0.95
N THR A 735 -3.89 -35.41 -1.93
CA THR A 735 -3.22 -36.42 -2.75
C THR A 735 -1.71 -36.19 -2.87
N ASP A 736 -1.00 -37.24 -3.29
CA ASP A 736 0.43 -37.12 -3.64
C ASP A 736 0.59 -36.36 -4.95
N VAL A 737 1.36 -35.28 -4.93
CA VAL A 737 1.78 -34.53 -6.13
C VAL A 737 3.29 -34.35 -6.08
N ILE A 738 4.00 -34.93 -7.06
CA ILE A 738 5.47 -34.91 -7.11
C ILE A 738 5.98 -33.47 -7.02
N GLY A 739 6.85 -33.21 -6.05
CA GLY A 739 7.44 -31.90 -5.79
C GLY A 739 6.58 -30.93 -4.99
N TYR A 740 5.31 -31.25 -4.70
CA TYR A 740 4.40 -30.35 -4.00
C TYR A 740 3.73 -30.94 -2.77
N SER A 741 3.23 -32.16 -2.84
CA SER A 741 2.51 -32.75 -1.70
C SER A 741 2.72 -34.24 -1.54
N LYS A 742 2.61 -34.71 -0.29
CA LYS A 742 2.70 -36.13 0.10
C LYS A 742 1.75 -36.43 1.26
N VAL A 743 0.96 -37.45 1.11
CA VAL A 743 0.16 -38.04 2.19
C VAL A 743 1.01 -39.09 2.91
N VAL A 744 1.25 -38.89 4.19
CA VAL A 744 2.06 -39.80 5.03
C VAL A 744 1.18 -40.45 6.09
N THR A 745 1.43 -41.72 6.40
CA THR A 745 0.73 -42.44 7.47
C THR A 745 1.38 -42.21 8.83
N LEU A 746 0.66 -42.46 9.92
CA LEU A 746 1.27 -42.44 11.26
C LEU A 746 2.43 -43.42 11.38
N GLU A 747 2.37 -44.56 10.70
CA GLU A 747 3.46 -45.54 10.64
C GLU A 747 4.70 -44.95 9.94
N ASP A 748 4.53 -44.22 8.85
CA ASP A 748 5.64 -43.56 8.15
C ASP A 748 6.25 -42.46 9.02
N LEU A 749 5.43 -41.72 9.74
CA LEU A 749 5.90 -40.69 10.67
C LEU A 749 6.68 -41.30 11.83
N GLU A 750 6.24 -42.46 12.36
CA GLU A 750 6.94 -43.20 13.42
C GLU A 750 8.33 -43.69 12.95
N LYS A 751 8.41 -44.23 11.74
CA LYS A 751 9.68 -44.67 11.15
C LYS A 751 10.71 -43.54 11.03
N HIS A 752 10.23 -42.32 10.88
CA HIS A 752 11.07 -41.13 10.77
C HIS A 752 11.14 -40.32 12.07
N GLY A 753 10.86 -40.95 13.24
CA GLY A 753 10.97 -40.30 14.55
C GLY A 753 9.97 -39.16 14.78
N TYR A 754 8.79 -39.24 14.17
CA TYR A 754 7.72 -38.27 14.25
C TYR A 754 8.12 -36.86 13.79
N THR A 755 9.06 -36.73 12.83
CA THR A 755 9.31 -35.45 12.18
C THR A 755 8.19 -35.14 11.19
N LEU A 756 7.83 -33.86 11.10
CA LEU A 756 6.90 -33.31 10.10
C LEU A 756 7.66 -32.49 9.04
N ALA A 757 9.00 -32.59 9.00
CA ALA A 757 9.81 -31.87 8.03
C ALA A 757 9.47 -32.35 6.61
N VAL A 758 8.84 -31.50 5.84
CA VAL A 758 8.25 -31.79 4.53
C VAL A 758 9.29 -32.37 3.57
N ASN A 759 10.52 -31.84 3.60
CA ASN A 759 11.64 -32.31 2.77
C ASN A 759 12.06 -33.77 3.02
N THR A 760 11.61 -34.38 4.12
CA THR A 760 11.89 -35.78 4.43
C THR A 760 11.04 -36.71 3.58
N TYR A 761 9.86 -36.26 3.12
CA TYR A 761 8.84 -37.10 2.52
C TYR A 761 8.54 -36.76 1.06
N ILE A 762 8.73 -35.51 0.66
CA ILE A 762 8.43 -35.08 -0.71
C ILE A 762 9.66 -35.27 -1.61
N GLU A 763 9.51 -36.09 -2.61
CA GLU A 763 10.51 -36.26 -3.64
C GLU A 763 10.58 -35.02 -4.54
N LYS A 764 11.78 -34.50 -4.73
CA LYS A 764 11.97 -33.39 -5.69
C LYS A 764 11.75 -33.92 -7.11
N PRO A 765 11.08 -33.18 -7.98
CA PRO A 765 10.95 -33.55 -9.36
C PRO A 765 12.36 -33.77 -9.94
N PRO A 766 12.57 -34.82 -10.79
CA PRO A 766 13.85 -35.04 -11.43
C PRO A 766 14.24 -33.74 -12.17
N ALA A 767 15.50 -33.33 -11.97
CA ALA A 767 16.01 -32.18 -12.70
C ALA A 767 15.75 -32.37 -14.20
N PRO A 768 15.28 -31.35 -14.94
CA PRO A 768 15.06 -31.48 -16.37
C PRO A 768 16.36 -32.00 -17.00
N PRO A 769 16.26 -32.92 -17.97
CA PRO A 769 17.44 -33.48 -18.59
C PRO A 769 18.31 -32.36 -19.16
N ILE A 770 19.49 -32.22 -18.62
CA ILE A 770 20.45 -31.21 -19.09
C ILE A 770 20.83 -31.64 -20.52
N ASP A 771 20.53 -30.80 -21.51
CA ASP A 771 21.08 -30.94 -22.83
C ASP A 771 22.57 -30.53 -22.80
N PRO A 772 23.52 -31.47 -22.85
CA PRO A 772 24.92 -31.12 -22.73
C PRO A 772 25.43 -30.27 -23.90
N ALA A 773 24.76 -30.31 -25.06
CA ALA A 773 25.11 -29.52 -26.22
C ALA A 773 24.68 -28.03 -26.01
N LYS A 774 23.48 -27.81 -25.45
CA LYS A 774 22.98 -26.49 -25.13
C LYS A 774 23.80 -25.82 -24.02
N VAL A 775 24.05 -26.53 -22.92
CA VAL A 775 24.85 -26.00 -21.80
C VAL A 775 26.29 -25.72 -22.23
N ARG A 776 26.85 -26.58 -23.09
CA ARG A 776 28.19 -26.34 -23.65
C ARG A 776 28.24 -25.08 -24.51
N LYS A 777 27.22 -24.87 -25.32
CA LYS A 777 27.09 -23.66 -26.14
C LYS A 777 26.98 -22.41 -25.27
N GLU A 778 26.05 -22.40 -24.30
CA GLU A 778 25.85 -21.28 -23.34
C GLU A 778 27.12 -21.01 -22.52
N TYR A 779 27.86 -22.05 -22.13
CA TYR A 779 29.14 -21.90 -21.42
C TYR A 779 30.19 -21.19 -22.29
N PHE A 780 30.36 -21.61 -23.57
CA PHE A 780 31.34 -20.97 -24.44
C PHE A 780 30.94 -19.55 -24.83
N GLU A 781 29.66 -19.28 -25.06
CA GLU A 781 29.14 -17.93 -25.27
C GLU A 781 29.43 -17.03 -24.06
N ALA A 782 29.16 -17.50 -22.84
CA ALA A 782 29.48 -16.77 -21.61
C ALA A 782 30.98 -16.54 -21.44
N LEU A 783 31.81 -17.53 -21.82
CA LEU A 783 33.27 -17.42 -21.75
C LEU A 783 33.82 -16.40 -22.76
N ASP A 784 33.24 -16.35 -23.95
CA ASP A 784 33.62 -15.38 -24.97
C ASP A 784 33.21 -13.97 -24.56
N ASN A 785 32.02 -13.80 -23.99
CA ASN A 785 31.60 -12.52 -23.41
C ASN A 785 32.54 -12.04 -22.28
N VAL A 786 33.00 -12.94 -21.42
CA VAL A 786 33.99 -12.60 -20.38
C VAL A 786 35.29 -12.10 -21.03
N ARG A 787 35.78 -12.80 -22.04
CA ARG A 787 37.00 -12.38 -22.76
C ARG A 787 36.87 -11.04 -23.46
N GLU A 788 35.74 -10.78 -24.10
CA GLU A 788 35.45 -9.46 -24.69
C GLU A 788 35.41 -8.35 -23.64
N CYS A 789 34.82 -8.63 -22.46
CA CYS A 789 34.80 -7.69 -21.35
C CYS A 789 36.21 -7.43 -20.79
N GLU A 790 37.05 -8.48 -20.68
CA GLU A 790 38.46 -8.38 -20.25
C GLU A 790 39.29 -7.56 -21.24
N GLU A 791 39.15 -7.83 -22.55
CA GLU A 791 39.83 -7.04 -23.58
C GLU A 791 39.38 -5.58 -23.58
N ARG A 792 38.08 -5.35 -23.42
CA ARG A 792 37.52 -3.98 -23.33
C ARG A 792 38.08 -3.26 -22.09
N LEU A 793 38.10 -3.94 -20.96
CA LEU A 793 38.68 -3.39 -19.72
C LEU A 793 40.18 -3.06 -19.90
N TYR A 794 40.94 -3.99 -20.51
CA TYR A 794 42.34 -3.81 -20.80
C TYR A 794 42.60 -2.59 -21.70
N ASN A 795 41.80 -2.44 -22.76
CA ASN A 795 41.89 -1.29 -23.65
C ASN A 795 41.55 0.03 -22.96
N LEU A 796 40.53 0.05 -22.13
CA LEU A 796 40.15 1.24 -21.34
C LEU A 796 41.22 1.62 -20.31
N LEU A 797 41.84 0.64 -19.66
CA LEU A 797 42.92 0.87 -18.72
C LEU A 797 44.18 1.41 -19.42
N LYS A 798 44.44 0.93 -20.64
CA LYS A 798 45.55 1.42 -21.50
C LYS A 798 45.27 2.84 -22.01
N GLU A 799 44.04 3.11 -22.49
CA GLU A 799 43.62 4.46 -22.92
C GLU A 799 43.61 5.46 -21.76
N GLY A 800 43.27 5.03 -20.56
CA GLY A 800 43.31 5.83 -19.35
C GLY A 800 44.71 6.02 -18.75
N GLY A 801 45.75 5.42 -19.35
CA GLY A 801 47.14 5.53 -18.84
C GLY A 801 47.43 4.75 -17.56
N TYR A 802 46.56 3.78 -17.20
CA TYR A 802 46.75 2.92 -16.02
C TYR A 802 47.51 1.64 -16.31
N LEU A 803 47.78 1.34 -17.58
CA LEU A 803 48.66 0.25 -18.06
C LEU A 803 49.61 0.79 -19.11
N GLU A 804 50.89 0.37 -19.01
CA GLU A 804 51.93 0.68 -20.00
C GLU A 804 51.75 -0.10 -21.31
#